data_1231c656b9c8cd69ee17381dd6f9435d
#
_entry.id   1231c656b9c8cd69ee17381dd6f9435d
#
_cell.length_a   1.000
_cell.length_b   1.000
_cell.length_c   1.000
_cell.angle_alpha   90.00
_cell.angle_beta   90.00
_cell.angle_gamma   90.00
#
_symmetry.space_group_name_H-M   'P 1'
#
loop_
_entity.id
_entity.type
_entity.pdbx_description
1 polymer ?
#
loop_
_entity_poly.entity_id
_entity_poly.type
_entity_poly.pdbx_seq_one_letter_code
_entity_poly.pdbx_strand_id
1 'polypeptide(L)'
;MNRKTYWKDVRKSFSSSKGRVVSIASLMALGSFALVGLKVTTPDMQHTGTSYFTKHQTADLTVTGSYGLNQSDQDLLNQVSSEANIEYGYFKDVVLKDSTDAFRLFSKPKDISTYEVVKGKLPSKQGEIALSSVYQDKYKIGDKISFSEKEGDNGNDVLKEHTFTITGFVQSSEILSSVDLGSSTAGSGELKGYAVVPESSFDSDVYMIARLAYKDVHSANPYTQDYTDKVSKHENDLEKLVKNQPANRLKELKADPQAKIDQQTSQLQTAETELNKKLEQAKASGQDKNPLVQGQLTQAQDEIAEKKEQIKEAQEKLDSIAEPSYDVYTRREAPWSEGYVSYETNASVFQNLSNIFPVILYFIAALVTFVTMGRFVEEERIKAGTFKALGYQNKDIIRKFIIYGFVTSMIGTAIGVAAGHILLPTIIYNSYKERILLAPIELHFYPFKTLLAIVLGLLSTVLPAFMVAKRELGEKPAQLLLPKPPTSGSKILLERITPLWNRMNFTQKVTARNIFRYKQRMFMTIFGVCGSIALLFAGLGIRSSIGDLNTRQFPNIIRYDMIVANKDHLDGQEKENIQKLINDSKVKDHLSIHYEMLSKVAGNNNDRQDITTLVVKDKDQETLQHYIKLNNRETGQKLDLTDKGIIISEKLADLAGVSVGDELTVQNSQDKDIKLKVAGISEMYMGHFIFMNETTYRNAFGKEASQNATILTLKNHSDKNVEQTASQFMELDGVKGVVQNTTLKAQIKTIVNSLSRVMAVLIGISVLLALVVLFNLTNINVAERIRELSTIKVLGFFNREVTLYIYRETIYLSIIGILVGFGLGWGLHQYMVEVIPPENIMFNPGLSWLIYAIPTLVVIIILTGLGIFVNQHLKKVNMLEALKSVE
;
A
#
# COMPACT_ATOMS: atom_id res chain seq x y z
N MET A 1 44.02 40.73 -24.83
CA MET A 1 43.49 39.35 -24.95
C MET A 1 42.23 39.34 -25.79
N ASN A 2 42.23 38.64 -26.94
CA ASN A 2 41.04 38.68 -27.85
C ASN A 2 39.95 37.70 -27.33
N ARG A 3 39.05 38.24 -26.51
CA ARG A 3 37.93 37.45 -25.92
C ARG A 3 37.05 36.72 -26.96
N LYS A 4 37.01 37.24 -28.22
CA LYS A 4 36.23 36.65 -29.31
C LYS A 4 36.77 35.28 -29.71
N THR A 5 38.05 35.08 -29.80
CA THR A 5 38.69 33.79 -30.18
C THR A 5 38.48 32.72 -29.13
N TYR A 6 38.55 33.06 -27.85
CA TYR A 6 38.30 32.17 -26.74
C TYR A 6 36.82 31.65 -26.76
N TRP A 7 35.86 32.53 -26.90
CA TRP A 7 34.45 32.15 -26.97
C TRP A 7 34.10 31.35 -28.23
N LYS A 8 34.80 31.64 -29.36
CA LYS A 8 34.66 30.85 -30.59
C LYS A 8 35.14 29.40 -30.37
N ASP A 9 36.25 29.23 -29.63
CA ASP A 9 36.79 27.90 -29.29
C ASP A 9 35.86 27.16 -28.32
N VAL A 10 35.34 27.82 -27.28
CA VAL A 10 34.34 27.24 -26.39
C VAL A 10 33.12 26.74 -27.17
N ARG A 11 32.56 27.59 -28.07
CA ARG A 11 31.37 27.20 -28.89
C ARG A 11 31.69 26.03 -29.83
N LYS A 12 32.92 26.03 -30.43
CA LYS A 12 33.37 24.94 -31.29
C LYS A 12 33.46 23.60 -30.53
N SER A 13 33.87 23.64 -29.27
CA SER A 13 33.98 22.43 -28.43
C SER A 13 32.62 21.74 -28.24
N PHE A 14 31.50 22.50 -28.13
CA PHE A 14 30.17 21.93 -28.06
C PHE A 14 29.73 21.29 -29.39
N SER A 15 29.99 21.97 -30.52
CA SER A 15 29.57 21.47 -31.83
C SER A 15 30.40 20.28 -32.32
N SER A 16 31.68 20.17 -31.91
CA SER A 16 32.56 19.03 -32.28
C SER A 16 32.35 17.80 -31.42
N SER A 17 31.71 17.92 -30.24
CA SER A 17 31.48 16.81 -29.30
C SER A 17 30.00 16.57 -28.94
N LYS A 18 29.15 16.66 -29.94
CA LYS A 18 27.66 16.52 -29.78
C LYS A 18 27.25 15.24 -29.01
N GLY A 19 27.85 14.09 -29.35
CA GLY A 19 27.54 12.82 -28.66
C GLY A 19 27.84 12.87 -27.16
N ARG A 20 28.93 13.56 -26.75
CA ARG A 20 29.28 13.74 -25.34
C ARG A 20 28.32 14.69 -24.62
N VAL A 21 27.93 15.80 -25.29
CA VAL A 21 26.94 16.74 -24.74
C VAL A 21 25.61 16.00 -24.48
N VAL A 22 25.10 15.25 -25.47
CA VAL A 22 23.87 14.49 -25.36
C VAL A 22 23.97 13.45 -24.24
N SER A 23 25.08 12.72 -24.15
CA SER A 23 25.27 11.69 -23.12
C SER A 23 25.24 12.26 -21.71
N ILE A 24 26.01 13.32 -21.45
CA ILE A 24 26.04 13.96 -20.11
C ILE A 24 24.68 14.61 -19.79
N ALA A 25 24.09 15.32 -20.75
CA ALA A 25 22.78 15.93 -20.57
C ALA A 25 21.67 14.88 -20.31
N SER A 26 21.69 13.73 -21.00
CA SER A 26 20.73 12.64 -20.78
C SER A 26 20.91 12.00 -19.40
N LEU A 27 22.13 11.81 -18.91
CA LEU A 27 22.39 11.32 -17.55
C LEU A 27 21.84 12.28 -16.49
N MET A 28 22.12 13.59 -16.66
CA MET A 28 21.60 14.62 -15.76
C MET A 28 20.08 14.72 -15.84
N ALA A 29 19.50 14.59 -17.05
CA ALA A 29 18.05 14.58 -17.21
C ALA A 29 17.39 13.39 -16.52
N LEU A 30 17.92 12.18 -16.66
CA LEU A 30 17.41 10.98 -15.99
C LEU A 30 17.54 11.08 -14.46
N GLY A 31 18.70 11.52 -13.97
CA GLY A 31 18.93 11.71 -12.54
C GLY A 31 17.97 12.74 -11.93
N SER A 32 17.84 13.90 -12.60
CA SER A 32 16.94 14.97 -12.15
C SER A 32 15.47 14.61 -12.29
N PHE A 33 15.09 13.91 -13.34
CA PHE A 33 13.74 13.39 -13.55
C PHE A 33 13.32 12.42 -12.41
N ALA A 34 14.17 11.46 -12.10
CA ALA A 34 13.89 10.51 -11.04
C ALA A 34 13.88 11.18 -9.64
N LEU A 35 14.85 12.06 -9.37
CA LEU A 35 14.92 12.75 -8.08
C LEU A 35 13.72 13.65 -7.85
N VAL A 36 13.49 14.56 -8.78
CA VAL A 36 12.40 15.54 -8.64
C VAL A 36 11.07 14.82 -8.68
N GLY A 37 10.86 13.95 -9.68
CA GLY A 37 9.58 13.28 -9.86
C GLY A 37 9.17 12.44 -8.66
N LEU A 38 10.07 11.62 -8.09
CA LEU A 38 9.74 10.85 -6.88
C LEU A 38 9.58 11.74 -5.64
N LYS A 39 10.44 12.79 -5.50
CA LYS A 39 10.36 13.66 -4.31
C LYS A 39 9.20 14.64 -4.31
N VAL A 40 8.60 14.95 -5.46
CA VAL A 40 7.42 15.83 -5.52
C VAL A 40 6.11 15.02 -5.53
N THR A 41 6.12 13.75 -5.90
CA THR A 41 4.92 12.90 -5.94
C THR A 41 4.23 12.83 -4.58
N THR A 42 4.95 12.54 -3.50
CA THR A 42 4.39 12.47 -2.15
C THR A 42 3.73 13.80 -1.72
N PRO A 43 4.43 14.96 -1.75
CA PRO A 43 3.79 16.20 -1.36
C PRO A 43 2.66 16.64 -2.29
N ASP A 44 2.69 16.33 -3.59
CA ASP A 44 1.56 16.59 -4.49
C ASP A 44 0.34 15.72 -4.12
N MET A 45 0.55 14.43 -3.82
CA MET A 45 -0.51 13.56 -3.31
C MET A 45 -1.08 14.09 -1.99
N GLN A 46 -0.23 14.38 -1.01
CA GLN A 46 -0.66 14.91 0.28
C GLN A 46 -1.42 16.23 0.14
N HIS A 47 -0.96 17.13 -0.74
CA HIS A 47 -1.65 18.39 -1.01
C HIS A 47 -3.03 18.14 -1.64
N THR A 48 -3.10 17.27 -2.64
CA THR A 48 -4.37 16.88 -3.29
C THR A 48 -5.36 16.32 -2.28
N GLY A 49 -4.92 15.41 -1.40
CA GLY A 49 -5.75 14.84 -0.34
C GLY A 49 -6.20 15.91 0.66
N THR A 50 -5.28 16.74 1.16
CA THR A 50 -5.58 17.83 2.11
C THR A 50 -6.59 18.81 1.51
N SER A 51 -6.38 19.24 0.26
CA SER A 51 -7.28 20.13 -0.47
C SER A 51 -8.70 19.54 -0.58
N TYR A 52 -8.78 18.24 -0.91
CA TYR A 52 -10.05 17.52 -1.01
C TYR A 52 -10.77 17.44 0.35
N PHE A 53 -10.08 17.03 1.42
CA PHE A 53 -10.68 16.92 2.76
C PHE A 53 -11.12 18.27 3.32
N THR A 54 -10.31 19.31 3.13
CA THR A 54 -10.67 20.68 3.54
C THR A 54 -11.88 21.20 2.77
N LYS A 55 -11.93 20.99 1.44
CA LYS A 55 -13.07 21.38 0.58
C LYS A 55 -14.38 20.76 1.06
N HIS A 56 -14.35 19.50 1.46
CA HIS A 56 -15.54 18.75 1.86
C HIS A 56 -15.77 18.76 3.38
N GLN A 57 -14.97 19.49 4.14
CA GLN A 57 -15.02 19.52 5.59
C GLN A 57 -15.09 18.11 6.21
N THR A 58 -14.24 17.21 5.70
CA THR A 58 -14.25 15.81 6.13
C THR A 58 -14.05 15.69 7.64
N ALA A 59 -14.90 14.94 8.31
CA ALA A 59 -14.85 14.74 9.76
C ALA A 59 -13.45 14.27 10.21
N ASP A 60 -12.97 14.81 11.33
CA ASP A 60 -11.72 14.36 11.95
C ASP A 60 -11.96 13.15 12.85
N LEU A 61 -13.10 13.16 13.56
CA LEU A 61 -13.61 12.05 14.35
C LEU A 61 -15.06 11.76 14.01
N THR A 62 -15.42 10.47 14.13
CA THR A 62 -16.78 9.99 13.90
C THR A 62 -17.19 9.14 15.09
N VAL A 63 -18.39 9.38 15.62
CA VAL A 63 -18.97 8.59 16.72
C VAL A 63 -20.20 7.84 16.21
N THR A 64 -20.24 6.53 16.50
CA THR A 64 -21.40 5.67 16.21
C THR A 64 -21.85 4.95 17.48
N GLY A 65 -23.13 4.62 17.56
CA GLY A 65 -23.70 3.83 18.65
C GLY A 65 -24.46 2.62 18.09
N SER A 66 -24.31 1.45 18.67
CA SER A 66 -24.97 0.22 18.19
C SER A 66 -26.51 0.30 18.22
N TYR A 67 -27.07 1.13 19.09
CA TYR A 67 -28.51 1.43 19.17
C TYR A 67 -28.85 2.87 18.76
N GLY A 68 -27.99 3.48 17.93
CA GLY A 68 -28.07 4.87 17.53
C GLY A 68 -27.75 5.85 18.67
N LEU A 69 -27.77 7.15 18.32
CA LEU A 69 -27.46 8.26 19.20
C LEU A 69 -28.76 9.00 19.55
N ASN A 70 -29.24 8.86 20.79
CA ASN A 70 -30.45 9.51 21.25
C ASN A 70 -30.17 10.96 21.72
N GLN A 71 -31.18 11.63 22.28
CA GLN A 71 -31.04 13.01 22.76
C GLN A 71 -30.02 13.13 23.90
N SER A 72 -29.92 12.15 24.80
CA SER A 72 -28.93 12.12 25.87
C SER A 72 -27.50 12.06 25.33
N ASP A 73 -27.30 11.25 24.28
CA ASP A 73 -26.01 11.14 23.59
C ASP A 73 -25.63 12.44 22.87
N GLN A 74 -26.60 13.08 22.21
CA GLN A 74 -26.42 14.37 21.56
C GLN A 74 -26.05 15.45 22.57
N ASP A 75 -26.74 15.52 23.71
CA ASP A 75 -26.46 16.48 24.76
C ASP A 75 -25.05 16.28 25.36
N LEU A 76 -24.60 15.03 25.45
CA LEU A 76 -23.25 14.70 25.89
C LEU A 76 -22.20 15.16 24.85
N LEU A 77 -22.37 14.79 23.58
CA LEU A 77 -21.45 15.17 22.52
C LEU A 77 -21.41 16.69 22.28
N ASN A 78 -22.53 17.39 22.51
CA ASN A 78 -22.58 18.84 22.39
C ASN A 78 -21.71 19.59 23.42
N GLN A 79 -21.20 18.92 24.45
CA GLN A 79 -20.23 19.53 25.38
C GLN A 79 -18.93 19.94 24.68
N VAL A 80 -18.54 19.27 23.58
CA VAL A 80 -17.35 19.64 22.78
C VAL A 80 -17.66 20.61 21.64
N SER A 81 -18.88 21.17 21.53
CA SER A 81 -19.30 22.10 20.47
C SER A 81 -18.52 23.42 20.43
N SER A 82 -17.86 23.80 21.53
CA SER A 82 -16.93 24.92 21.56
C SER A 82 -15.64 24.66 20.75
N GLU A 83 -15.19 23.41 20.67
CA GLU A 83 -13.93 22.96 20.05
C GLU A 83 -14.15 22.36 18.67
N ALA A 84 -15.30 21.71 18.45
CA ALA A 84 -15.63 21.05 17.18
C ALA A 84 -17.00 21.49 16.65
N ASN A 85 -17.14 21.48 15.31
CA ASN A 85 -18.45 21.49 14.67
C ASN A 85 -18.95 20.04 14.65
N ILE A 86 -20.22 19.83 15.01
CA ILE A 86 -20.83 18.51 15.10
C ILE A 86 -22.01 18.45 14.13
N GLU A 87 -22.08 17.40 13.34
CA GLU A 87 -23.20 17.10 12.45
C GLU A 87 -23.68 15.68 12.66
N TYR A 88 -24.97 15.53 12.97
CA TYR A 88 -25.63 14.24 13.13
C TYR A 88 -26.22 13.79 11.81
N GLY A 89 -26.25 12.48 11.57
CA GLY A 89 -26.80 11.91 10.36
C GLY A 89 -27.33 10.50 10.54
N TYR A 90 -28.01 10.03 9.52
CA TYR A 90 -28.53 8.68 9.43
C TYR A 90 -27.73 7.87 8.42
N PHE A 91 -27.62 6.58 8.66
CA PHE A 91 -27.27 5.60 7.63
C PHE A 91 -27.99 4.29 7.87
N LYS A 92 -28.20 3.54 6.81
CA LYS A 92 -28.70 2.16 6.85
C LYS A 92 -28.06 1.32 5.79
N ASP A 93 -27.68 0.11 6.17
CA ASP A 93 -27.21 -0.89 5.23
C ASP A 93 -28.43 -1.61 4.65
N VAL A 94 -28.46 -1.70 3.32
CA VAL A 94 -29.55 -2.30 2.53
C VAL A 94 -28.97 -3.20 1.44
N VAL A 95 -29.77 -4.08 0.90
CA VAL A 95 -29.38 -4.97 -0.19
C VAL A 95 -30.04 -4.52 -1.48
N LEU A 96 -29.29 -4.45 -2.57
CA LEU A 96 -29.84 -4.19 -3.90
C LEU A 96 -30.80 -5.33 -4.26
N LYS A 97 -32.02 -4.99 -4.64
CA LYS A 97 -33.07 -5.97 -4.97
C LYS A 97 -32.56 -6.97 -6.03
N ASP A 98 -32.84 -8.25 -5.82
CA ASP A 98 -32.43 -9.37 -6.65
C ASP A 98 -30.89 -9.55 -6.77
N SER A 99 -30.16 -9.07 -5.78
CA SER A 99 -28.68 -9.15 -5.69
C SER A 99 -28.24 -9.47 -4.25
N THR A 100 -26.96 -9.76 -4.08
CA THR A 100 -26.29 -9.86 -2.77
C THR A 100 -25.50 -8.59 -2.43
N ASP A 101 -25.56 -7.58 -3.30
CA ASP A 101 -24.78 -6.35 -3.18
C ASP A 101 -25.34 -5.47 -2.05
N ALA A 102 -24.56 -5.28 -1.00
CA ALA A 102 -24.91 -4.38 0.08
C ALA A 102 -24.53 -2.93 -0.26
N PHE A 103 -25.46 -2.01 0.06
CA PHE A 103 -25.27 -0.58 -0.06
C PHE A 103 -25.48 0.09 1.29
N ARG A 104 -24.69 1.11 1.60
CA ARG A 104 -24.94 2.01 2.72
C ARG A 104 -25.59 3.27 2.22
N LEU A 105 -26.86 3.50 2.61
CA LEU A 105 -27.57 4.73 2.32
C LEU A 105 -27.30 5.73 3.44
N PHE A 106 -26.70 6.87 3.10
CA PHE A 106 -26.47 7.96 4.05
C PHE A 106 -27.51 9.08 3.86
N SER A 107 -27.90 9.72 4.95
CA SER A 107 -28.57 11.01 4.85
C SER A 107 -27.63 12.05 4.26
N LYS A 108 -28.18 12.96 3.42
CA LYS A 108 -27.42 14.05 2.82
C LYS A 108 -26.85 14.96 3.91
N PRO A 109 -25.51 15.10 4.03
CA PRO A 109 -24.91 16.01 4.97
C PRO A 109 -25.12 17.47 4.54
N LYS A 110 -25.10 18.39 5.52
CA LYS A 110 -25.23 19.84 5.30
C LYS A 110 -23.86 20.46 5.05
N ASP A 111 -22.94 20.27 6.01
CA ASP A 111 -21.66 20.97 6.05
C ASP A 111 -20.45 20.04 6.22
N ILE A 112 -20.56 18.96 7.01
CA ILE A 112 -19.44 18.08 7.35
C ILE A 112 -19.46 16.82 6.48
N SER A 113 -18.34 16.44 5.92
CA SER A 113 -18.19 15.26 5.04
C SER A 113 -19.09 15.29 3.81
N THR A 114 -19.14 16.45 3.16
CA THR A 114 -19.94 16.65 1.95
C THR A 114 -19.43 15.80 0.77
N TYR A 115 -20.28 15.60 -0.23
CA TYR A 115 -19.99 14.78 -1.39
C TYR A 115 -19.56 15.62 -2.60
N GLU A 116 -18.57 15.12 -3.34
CA GLU A 116 -18.25 15.66 -4.68
C GLU A 116 -19.26 15.12 -5.71
N VAL A 117 -19.92 16.00 -6.44
CA VAL A 117 -20.86 15.62 -7.51
C VAL A 117 -20.09 15.38 -8.80
N VAL A 118 -20.02 14.14 -9.24
CA VAL A 118 -19.35 13.75 -10.49
C VAL A 118 -20.26 13.99 -11.71
N LYS A 119 -21.56 13.68 -11.56
CA LYS A 119 -22.55 13.85 -12.62
C LYS A 119 -23.95 14.03 -12.03
N GLY A 120 -24.74 14.93 -12.59
CA GLY A 120 -26.11 15.19 -12.11
C GLY A 120 -26.15 16.13 -10.92
N LYS A 121 -26.95 15.81 -9.92
CA LYS A 121 -27.14 16.61 -8.70
C LYS A 121 -27.39 15.76 -7.48
N LEU A 122 -27.14 16.32 -6.30
CA LEU A 122 -27.52 15.68 -5.03
C LEU A 122 -29.06 15.62 -4.88
N PRO A 123 -29.58 14.60 -4.19
CA PRO A 123 -31.02 14.45 -3.93
C PRO A 123 -31.52 15.61 -3.07
N SER A 124 -32.74 16.08 -3.36
CA SER A 124 -33.37 17.19 -2.64
C SER A 124 -34.80 16.87 -2.19
N LYS A 125 -35.41 15.82 -2.75
CA LYS A 125 -36.75 15.41 -2.45
C LYS A 125 -36.77 13.93 -2.08
N GLN A 126 -37.75 13.55 -1.29
CA GLN A 126 -38.05 12.17 -0.97
C GLN A 126 -38.20 11.33 -2.25
N GLY A 127 -37.72 10.10 -2.27
CA GLY A 127 -37.68 9.24 -3.46
C GLY A 127 -36.55 9.56 -4.46
N GLU A 128 -35.67 10.54 -4.21
CA GLU A 128 -34.45 10.80 -4.98
C GLU A 128 -33.22 10.18 -4.31
N ILE A 129 -32.27 9.73 -5.12
CA ILE A 129 -31.00 9.14 -4.67
C ILE A 129 -29.82 9.57 -5.53
N ALA A 130 -28.64 9.78 -4.94
CA ALA A 130 -27.37 9.88 -5.66
C ALA A 130 -26.50 8.68 -5.30
N LEU A 131 -26.04 7.95 -6.33
CA LEU A 131 -25.22 6.74 -6.16
C LEU A 131 -23.74 7.08 -6.16
N SER A 132 -22.93 6.20 -5.56
CA SER A 132 -21.48 6.20 -5.76
C SER A 132 -21.13 6.23 -7.24
N SER A 133 -20.11 7.01 -7.60
CA SER A 133 -19.63 7.17 -8.98
C SER A 133 -19.15 5.86 -9.62
N VAL A 134 -18.88 4.82 -8.85
CA VAL A 134 -18.56 3.47 -9.33
C VAL A 134 -19.68 2.88 -10.20
N TYR A 135 -20.91 3.29 -9.98
CA TYR A 135 -22.09 2.80 -10.67
C TYR A 135 -22.53 3.63 -11.88
N GLN A 136 -21.80 4.69 -12.26
CA GLN A 136 -22.13 5.60 -13.35
C GLN A 136 -22.20 4.94 -14.75
N ASP A 137 -21.49 3.81 -14.93
CA ASP A 137 -21.50 3.04 -16.17
C ASP A 137 -22.61 1.97 -16.20
N LYS A 138 -23.16 1.60 -15.03
CA LYS A 138 -24.22 0.60 -14.87
C LYS A 138 -25.61 1.22 -14.93
N TYR A 139 -25.76 2.45 -14.40
CA TYR A 139 -27.06 3.15 -14.30
C TYR A 139 -26.99 4.53 -14.94
N LYS A 140 -28.15 5.07 -15.29
CA LYS A 140 -28.33 6.42 -15.86
C LYS A 140 -29.15 7.30 -14.90
N ILE A 141 -28.94 8.60 -14.98
CA ILE A 141 -29.80 9.58 -14.30
C ILE A 141 -31.22 9.41 -14.80
N GLY A 142 -32.19 9.29 -13.88
CA GLY A 142 -33.59 9.02 -14.13
C GLY A 142 -34.00 7.55 -14.00
N ASP A 143 -33.04 6.61 -13.96
CA ASP A 143 -33.34 5.20 -13.70
C ASP A 143 -33.86 5.03 -12.28
N LYS A 144 -34.67 3.99 -12.07
CA LYS A 144 -35.15 3.58 -10.75
C LYS A 144 -34.26 2.46 -10.19
N ILE A 145 -33.93 2.56 -8.91
CA ILE A 145 -33.21 1.54 -8.16
C ILE A 145 -34.01 1.16 -6.92
N SER A 146 -34.06 -0.12 -6.61
CA SER A 146 -34.82 -0.63 -5.45
C SER A 146 -33.91 -1.42 -4.53
N PHE A 147 -34.14 -1.29 -3.24
CA PHE A 147 -33.39 -1.98 -2.19
C PHE A 147 -34.37 -2.80 -1.32
N SER A 148 -33.85 -3.82 -0.67
CA SER A 148 -34.47 -4.53 0.45
C SER A 148 -33.73 -4.16 1.74
N GLU A 149 -34.50 -3.96 2.80
CA GLU A 149 -33.99 -3.69 4.14
C GLU A 149 -34.20 -4.94 5.01
N LYS A 150 -33.22 -5.27 5.87
CA LYS A 150 -33.45 -6.23 6.94
C LYS A 150 -34.23 -5.54 8.03
N GLU A 151 -35.35 -6.14 8.48
CA GLU A 151 -36.17 -5.63 9.57
C GLU A 151 -35.30 -5.31 10.79
N GLY A 152 -35.51 -4.16 11.40
CA GLY A 152 -34.83 -3.79 12.63
C GLY A 152 -35.27 -4.65 13.81
N ASP A 153 -34.56 -4.63 14.92
CA ASP A 153 -34.90 -5.38 16.14
C ASP A 153 -36.33 -5.06 16.66
N ASN A 154 -36.94 -3.96 16.21
CA ASN A 154 -38.32 -3.55 16.52
C ASN A 154 -39.37 -3.96 15.47
N GLY A 155 -38.94 -4.70 14.43
CA GLY A 155 -39.85 -5.14 13.34
C GLY A 155 -40.30 -4.01 12.42
N ASN A 156 -39.71 -2.81 12.47
CA ASN A 156 -40.03 -1.67 11.62
C ASN A 156 -38.85 -1.35 10.68
N ASP A 157 -39.21 -0.98 9.45
CA ASP A 157 -38.23 -0.45 8.49
C ASP A 157 -37.75 0.94 8.92
N VAL A 158 -36.45 1.21 8.75
CA VAL A 158 -35.83 2.54 9.00
C VAL A 158 -35.99 3.45 7.80
N LEU A 159 -36.17 2.90 6.60
CA LEU A 159 -36.42 3.67 5.39
C LEU A 159 -37.91 3.76 5.08
N LYS A 160 -38.40 4.96 4.84
CA LYS A 160 -39.79 5.21 4.41
C LYS A 160 -40.08 4.71 3.01
N GLU A 161 -39.06 4.58 2.18
CA GLU A 161 -39.15 4.18 0.77
C GLU A 161 -38.01 3.25 0.41
N HIS A 162 -38.31 2.26 -0.43
CA HIS A 162 -37.35 1.26 -0.89
C HIS A 162 -37.01 1.38 -2.40
N THR A 163 -37.69 2.31 -3.11
CA THR A 163 -37.46 2.54 -4.54
C THR A 163 -37.19 4.02 -4.78
N PHE A 164 -36.05 4.30 -5.36
CA PHE A 164 -35.55 5.66 -5.57
C PHE A 164 -35.28 5.94 -7.04
N THR A 165 -35.39 7.21 -7.43
CA THR A 165 -34.97 7.71 -8.74
C THR A 165 -33.58 8.31 -8.66
N ILE A 166 -32.66 7.85 -9.52
CA ILE A 166 -31.27 8.32 -9.54
C ILE A 166 -31.19 9.74 -10.08
N THR A 167 -30.67 10.67 -9.29
CA THR A 167 -30.50 12.09 -9.64
C THR A 167 -29.05 12.47 -9.95
N GLY A 168 -28.08 11.65 -9.51
CA GLY A 168 -26.67 11.91 -9.74
C GLY A 168 -25.75 10.79 -9.29
N PHE A 169 -24.47 11.02 -9.57
CA PHE A 169 -23.37 10.16 -9.13
C PHE A 169 -22.39 11.00 -8.32
N VAL A 170 -21.94 10.48 -7.20
CA VAL A 170 -21.16 11.21 -6.20
C VAL A 170 -19.92 10.44 -5.74
N GLN A 171 -18.95 11.16 -5.21
CA GLN A 171 -17.79 10.63 -4.48
C GLN A 171 -17.86 11.10 -3.03
N SER A 172 -17.61 10.18 -2.11
CA SER A 172 -17.55 10.48 -0.68
C SER A 172 -16.18 11.03 -0.30
N SER A 173 -16.12 11.90 0.68
CA SER A 173 -14.87 12.32 1.29
C SER A 173 -14.40 11.40 2.43
N GLU A 174 -15.26 10.46 2.85
CA GLU A 174 -14.96 9.45 3.86
C GLU A 174 -14.63 8.08 3.24
N ILE A 175 -15.40 7.64 2.23
CA ILE A 175 -15.23 6.36 1.53
C ILE A 175 -14.48 6.60 0.24
N LEU A 176 -13.16 6.50 0.28
CA LEU A 176 -12.30 6.80 -0.87
C LEU A 176 -11.97 5.58 -1.73
N SER A 177 -12.15 4.36 -1.23
CA SER A 177 -11.90 3.14 -2.00
C SER A 177 -13.06 2.85 -2.96
N SER A 178 -12.73 2.32 -4.14
CA SER A 178 -13.71 1.75 -5.07
C SER A 178 -13.77 0.22 -5.03
N VAL A 179 -12.89 -0.41 -4.25
CA VAL A 179 -12.73 -1.87 -4.18
C VAL A 179 -13.16 -2.41 -2.83
N ASP A 180 -12.72 -1.78 -1.76
CA ASP A 180 -13.09 -2.08 -0.39
C ASP A 180 -13.75 -0.84 0.21
N LEU A 181 -15.08 -0.88 0.31
CA LEU A 181 -15.88 0.23 0.83
C LEU A 181 -16.17 0.07 2.33
N GLY A 182 -15.77 -1.05 2.91
CA GLY A 182 -15.98 -1.40 4.31
C GLY A 182 -16.96 -2.55 4.54
N SER A 183 -17.13 -2.91 5.81
CA SER A 183 -18.05 -3.95 6.26
C SER A 183 -19.52 -3.48 6.22
N SER A 184 -20.42 -4.42 6.06
CA SER A 184 -21.88 -4.21 6.06
C SER A 184 -22.57 -5.16 7.03
N THR A 185 -23.71 -4.71 7.57
CA THR A 185 -24.62 -5.54 8.35
C THR A 185 -25.65 -6.26 7.46
N ALA A 186 -25.58 -6.09 6.14
CA ALA A 186 -26.52 -6.66 5.17
C ALA A 186 -25.80 -7.30 3.98
N GLY A 187 -26.54 -7.97 3.11
CA GLY A 187 -26.05 -8.59 1.89
C GLY A 187 -25.00 -9.65 2.16
N SER A 188 -23.84 -9.55 1.53
CA SER A 188 -22.73 -10.49 1.72
C SER A 188 -21.83 -10.14 2.92
N GLY A 189 -22.17 -9.15 3.74
CA GLY A 189 -21.34 -8.66 4.85
C GLY A 189 -20.30 -7.61 4.46
N GLU A 190 -20.23 -7.23 3.17
CA GLU A 190 -19.32 -6.25 2.61
C GLU A 190 -20.08 -5.23 1.76
N LEU A 191 -19.70 -3.96 1.90
CA LEU A 191 -20.28 -2.91 1.06
C LEU A 191 -19.77 -3.04 -0.39
N LYS A 192 -20.70 -3.05 -1.32
CA LYS A 192 -20.42 -2.96 -2.76
C LYS A 192 -20.69 -1.54 -3.31
N GLY A 193 -21.45 -0.73 -2.56
CA GLY A 193 -21.76 0.64 -2.92
C GLY A 193 -22.21 1.49 -1.74
N TYR A 194 -22.24 2.79 -1.95
CA TYR A 194 -22.90 3.73 -1.07
C TYR A 194 -23.78 4.68 -1.88
N ALA A 195 -24.73 5.29 -1.20
CA ALA A 195 -25.61 6.26 -1.81
C ALA A 195 -26.03 7.32 -0.81
N VAL A 196 -26.53 8.44 -1.32
CA VAL A 196 -27.02 9.56 -0.54
C VAL A 196 -28.49 9.76 -0.84
N VAL A 197 -29.30 9.90 0.21
CA VAL A 197 -30.72 10.20 0.15
C VAL A 197 -31.04 11.41 1.05
N PRO A 198 -32.19 12.09 0.89
CA PRO A 198 -32.59 13.15 1.82
C PRO A 198 -32.78 12.59 3.24
N GLU A 199 -32.55 13.41 4.25
CA GLU A 199 -32.78 13.08 5.66
C GLU A 199 -34.23 12.63 5.90
N SER A 200 -35.19 13.21 5.19
CA SER A 200 -36.61 12.86 5.26
C SER A 200 -36.97 11.43 4.81
N SER A 201 -36.03 10.73 4.16
CA SER A 201 -36.20 9.33 3.76
C SER A 201 -36.05 8.34 4.93
N PHE A 202 -35.54 8.79 6.06
CA PHE A 202 -35.38 7.96 7.25
C PHE A 202 -36.57 8.12 8.21
N ASP A 203 -36.95 7.05 8.86
CA ASP A 203 -37.97 6.95 9.92
C ASP A 203 -37.33 6.43 11.19
N SER A 204 -36.60 7.31 11.86
CA SER A 204 -35.87 6.96 13.09
C SER A 204 -35.78 8.16 14.02
N ASP A 205 -36.04 7.92 15.30
CA ASP A 205 -35.94 8.92 16.38
C ASP A 205 -34.50 9.09 16.90
N VAL A 206 -33.56 8.27 16.43
CA VAL A 206 -32.14 8.31 16.82
C VAL A 206 -31.25 8.46 15.60
N TYR A 207 -30.20 9.26 15.72
CA TYR A 207 -29.18 9.35 14.68
C TYR A 207 -28.26 8.14 14.72
N MET A 208 -27.65 7.78 13.59
CA MET A 208 -26.74 6.62 13.50
C MET A 208 -25.26 7.03 13.58
N ILE A 209 -24.97 8.29 13.28
CA ILE A 209 -23.60 8.81 13.17
C ILE A 209 -23.54 10.27 13.63
N ALA A 210 -22.50 10.61 14.37
CA ALA A 210 -22.11 11.99 14.65
C ALA A 210 -20.71 12.24 14.05
N ARG A 211 -20.58 13.26 13.22
CA ARG A 211 -19.35 13.70 12.57
C ARG A 211 -18.83 14.93 13.25
N LEU A 212 -17.56 14.93 13.65
CA LEU A 212 -16.92 16.02 14.35
C LEU A 212 -15.75 16.56 13.52
N ALA A 213 -15.77 17.87 13.27
CA ALA A 213 -14.69 18.61 12.61
C ALA A 213 -14.10 19.60 13.62
N TYR A 214 -12.89 19.31 14.12
CA TYR A 214 -12.22 20.10 15.14
C TYR A 214 -11.58 21.35 14.55
N LYS A 215 -11.79 22.50 15.21
CA LYS A 215 -11.37 23.82 14.72
C LYS A 215 -9.87 24.02 14.65
N ASP A 216 -9.12 23.33 15.52
CA ASP A 216 -7.65 23.42 15.63
C ASP A 216 -6.90 22.54 14.63
N VAL A 217 -7.59 21.60 13.97
CA VAL A 217 -7.00 20.70 12.96
C VAL A 217 -7.65 20.77 11.59
N HIS A 218 -8.78 21.48 11.45
CA HIS A 218 -9.60 21.53 10.24
C HIS A 218 -8.84 21.90 8.95
N SER A 219 -7.86 22.80 9.02
CA SER A 219 -7.02 23.20 7.87
C SER A 219 -5.61 22.60 7.91
N ALA A 220 -5.32 21.74 8.88
CA ALA A 220 -4.01 21.12 9.03
C ALA A 220 -3.83 20.03 7.97
N ASN A 221 -2.57 19.77 7.62
CA ASN A 221 -2.24 18.65 6.75
C ASN A 221 -2.42 17.32 7.53
N PRO A 222 -3.38 16.45 7.14
CA PRO A 222 -3.72 15.23 7.87
C PRO A 222 -2.60 14.17 7.84
N TYR A 223 -1.55 14.39 7.05
CA TYR A 223 -0.40 13.50 6.92
C TYR A 223 0.80 13.94 7.77
N THR A 224 0.58 14.83 8.75
CA THR A 224 1.64 15.30 9.67
C THR A 224 1.45 14.73 11.07
N GLN A 225 2.56 14.54 11.78
CA GLN A 225 2.53 14.06 13.17
C GLN A 225 1.75 15.00 14.09
N ASP A 226 1.85 16.34 13.88
CA ASP A 226 1.08 17.33 14.66
C ASP A 226 -0.44 17.14 14.54
N TYR A 227 -0.92 16.81 13.34
CA TYR A 227 -2.34 16.47 13.13
C TYR A 227 -2.72 15.20 13.87
N THR A 228 -1.92 14.14 13.71
CA THR A 228 -2.17 12.85 14.36
C THR A 228 -2.20 12.98 15.89
N ASP A 229 -1.22 13.67 16.47
CA ASP A 229 -1.14 13.87 17.92
C ASP A 229 -2.35 14.64 18.48
N LYS A 230 -2.83 15.66 17.76
CA LYS A 230 -4.01 16.42 18.16
C LYS A 230 -5.30 15.59 18.03
N VAL A 231 -5.48 14.89 16.91
CA VAL A 231 -6.65 14.04 16.70
C VAL A 231 -6.70 12.91 17.74
N SER A 232 -5.60 12.24 18.01
CA SER A 232 -5.55 11.21 19.06
C SER A 232 -5.83 11.75 20.46
N LYS A 233 -5.47 13.01 20.72
CA LYS A 233 -5.87 13.64 21.99
C LYS A 233 -7.39 13.85 22.06
N HIS A 234 -7.98 14.39 21.00
CA HIS A 234 -9.43 14.60 20.93
C HIS A 234 -10.21 13.28 20.97
N GLU A 235 -9.71 12.23 20.31
CA GLU A 235 -10.23 10.86 20.37
C GLU A 235 -10.28 10.35 21.81
N ASN A 236 -9.14 10.35 22.50
CA ASN A 236 -9.05 9.94 23.91
C ASN A 236 -9.99 10.74 24.84
N ASP A 237 -10.20 12.03 24.55
CA ASP A 237 -11.08 12.87 25.36
C ASP A 237 -12.56 12.54 25.06
N LEU A 238 -12.94 12.24 23.81
CA LEU A 238 -14.26 11.74 23.46
C LEU A 238 -14.55 10.35 24.02
N GLU A 239 -13.58 9.40 23.96
CA GLU A 239 -13.72 8.08 24.57
C GLU A 239 -14.01 8.16 26.06
N LYS A 240 -13.28 9.05 26.79
CA LYS A 240 -13.56 9.29 28.22
C LYS A 240 -14.96 9.86 28.44
N LEU A 241 -15.41 10.74 27.53
CA LEU A 241 -16.72 11.37 27.60
C LEU A 241 -17.83 10.33 27.45
N VAL A 242 -17.74 9.42 26.47
CA VAL A 242 -18.74 8.39 26.19
C VAL A 242 -18.61 7.13 27.06
N LYS A 243 -17.56 7.01 27.86
CA LYS A 243 -17.22 5.79 28.63
C LYS A 243 -18.35 5.18 29.44
N ASN A 244 -19.20 6.01 30.05
CA ASN A 244 -20.31 5.54 30.90
C ASN A 244 -21.64 5.44 30.14
N GLN A 245 -21.67 5.79 28.88
CA GLN A 245 -22.86 5.84 28.06
C GLN A 245 -23.45 4.44 27.78
N PRO A 246 -22.65 3.36 27.56
CA PRO A 246 -23.16 2.00 27.43
C PRO A 246 -24.13 1.59 28.54
N ALA A 247 -23.69 1.74 29.79
CA ALA A 247 -24.49 1.38 30.96
C ALA A 247 -25.73 2.28 31.12
N ASN A 248 -25.59 3.60 30.88
CA ASN A 248 -26.71 4.54 30.94
C ASN A 248 -27.76 4.20 29.88
N ARG A 249 -27.34 3.95 28.65
CA ARG A 249 -28.21 3.64 27.53
C ARG A 249 -28.92 2.30 27.72
N LEU A 250 -28.24 1.28 28.22
CA LEU A 250 -28.84 -0.01 28.56
C LEU A 250 -29.96 0.16 29.59
N LYS A 251 -29.72 0.99 30.62
CA LYS A 251 -30.72 1.30 31.64
C LYS A 251 -31.94 1.99 31.02
N GLU A 252 -31.74 2.96 30.12
CA GLU A 252 -32.84 3.63 29.41
C GLU A 252 -33.63 2.65 28.53
N LEU A 253 -32.95 1.83 27.73
CA LEU A 253 -33.57 0.83 26.85
C LEU A 253 -34.42 -0.17 27.62
N LYS A 254 -34.01 -0.54 28.84
CA LYS A 254 -34.74 -1.48 29.69
C LYS A 254 -35.86 -0.86 30.51
N ALA A 255 -35.88 0.46 30.72
CA ALA A 255 -36.79 1.12 31.66
C ALA A 255 -38.28 0.95 31.29
N ASP A 256 -38.67 1.32 30.07
CA ASP A 256 -40.06 1.25 29.63
C ASP A 256 -40.60 -0.20 29.48
N PRO A 257 -39.83 -1.12 28.83
CA PRO A 257 -40.25 -2.53 28.77
C PRO A 257 -40.37 -3.17 30.17
N GLN A 258 -39.40 -2.89 31.08
CA GLN A 258 -39.48 -3.43 32.46
C GLN A 258 -40.73 -2.91 33.19
N ALA A 259 -41.03 -1.62 33.08
CA ALA A 259 -42.24 -1.06 33.68
C ALA A 259 -43.53 -1.74 33.17
N LYS A 260 -43.60 -2.08 31.87
CA LYS A 260 -44.74 -2.86 31.30
C LYS A 260 -44.80 -4.28 31.84
N ILE A 261 -43.67 -4.94 31.94
CA ILE A 261 -43.58 -6.31 32.52
C ILE A 261 -44.00 -6.28 33.99
N ASP A 262 -43.53 -5.30 34.76
CA ASP A 262 -43.91 -5.16 36.18
C ASP A 262 -45.40 -4.89 36.34
N GLN A 263 -46.00 -4.08 35.45
CA GLN A 263 -47.45 -3.86 35.42
C GLN A 263 -48.21 -5.13 35.08
N GLN A 264 -47.79 -5.88 34.06
CA GLN A 264 -48.41 -7.15 33.68
C GLN A 264 -48.30 -8.21 34.79
N THR A 265 -47.13 -8.28 35.44
CA THR A 265 -46.86 -9.15 36.59
C THR A 265 -47.80 -8.81 37.76
N SER A 266 -48.00 -7.54 38.06
CA SER A 266 -48.94 -7.09 39.10
C SER A 266 -50.39 -7.46 38.77
N GLN A 267 -50.80 -7.30 37.50
CA GLN A 267 -52.12 -7.73 37.03
C GLN A 267 -52.30 -9.25 37.12
N LEU A 268 -51.27 -10.02 36.76
CA LEU A 268 -51.26 -11.46 36.86
C LEU A 268 -51.43 -11.94 38.34
N GLN A 269 -50.64 -11.33 39.25
CA GLN A 269 -50.73 -11.64 40.69
C GLN A 269 -52.12 -11.35 41.25
N THR A 270 -52.77 -10.26 40.77
CA THR A 270 -54.15 -9.95 41.18
C THR A 270 -55.13 -11.01 40.65
N ALA A 271 -54.99 -11.42 39.37
CA ALA A 271 -55.82 -12.47 38.77
C ALA A 271 -55.61 -13.84 39.45
N GLU A 272 -54.37 -14.21 39.78
CA GLU A 272 -54.06 -15.41 40.56
C GLU A 272 -54.73 -15.40 41.95
N THR A 273 -54.70 -14.25 42.61
CA THR A 273 -55.32 -14.07 43.94
C THR A 273 -56.82 -14.21 43.86
N GLU A 274 -57.47 -13.61 42.86
CA GLU A 274 -58.91 -13.75 42.63
C GLU A 274 -59.32 -15.15 42.26
N LEU A 275 -58.55 -15.84 41.40
CA LEU A 275 -58.78 -17.24 41.03
C LEU A 275 -58.70 -18.15 42.24
N ASN A 276 -57.67 -18.00 43.10
CA ASN A 276 -57.52 -18.77 44.31
C ASN A 276 -58.67 -18.55 45.28
N LYS A 277 -59.16 -17.31 45.41
CA LYS A 277 -60.35 -16.96 46.24
C LYS A 277 -61.63 -17.65 45.70
N LYS A 278 -61.83 -17.63 44.37
CA LYS A 278 -62.95 -18.31 43.70
C LYS A 278 -62.88 -19.84 43.92
N LEU A 279 -61.66 -20.39 43.80
CA LEU A 279 -61.43 -21.82 44.00
C LEU A 279 -61.70 -22.25 45.42
N GLU A 280 -61.33 -21.45 46.45
CA GLU A 280 -61.63 -21.70 47.84
C GLU A 280 -63.12 -21.56 48.11
N GLN A 281 -63.79 -20.55 47.50
CA GLN A 281 -65.24 -20.38 47.61
C GLN A 281 -66.03 -21.54 46.97
N ALA A 282 -65.63 -22.05 45.83
CA ALA A 282 -66.15 -23.18 45.14
C ALA A 282 -66.01 -24.46 45.97
N LYS A 283 -64.90 -24.69 46.62
CA LYS A 283 -64.64 -25.78 47.57
C LYS A 283 -65.51 -25.68 48.81
N ALA A 284 -65.61 -24.48 49.43
CA ALA A 284 -66.41 -24.26 50.63
C ALA A 284 -67.91 -24.42 50.37
N SER A 285 -68.40 -24.14 49.14
CA SER A 285 -69.79 -24.29 48.75
C SER A 285 -70.10 -25.64 48.14
N GLY A 286 -69.17 -26.58 48.03
CA GLY A 286 -69.35 -27.90 47.44
C GLY A 286 -69.62 -27.91 45.96
N GLN A 287 -69.38 -26.78 45.26
CA GLN A 287 -69.60 -26.63 43.81
C GLN A 287 -68.34 -26.98 42.99
N ASP A 288 -67.22 -27.34 43.65
CA ASP A 288 -65.97 -27.76 43.06
C ASP A 288 -66.11 -28.98 42.10
N LYS A 289 -67.21 -29.79 42.28
CA LYS A 289 -67.52 -30.95 41.44
C LYS A 289 -68.51 -30.64 40.28
N ASN A 290 -68.98 -29.40 40.15
CA ASN A 290 -69.87 -29.02 39.07
C ASN A 290 -69.03 -28.82 37.77
N PRO A 291 -69.37 -29.56 36.68
CA PRO A 291 -68.58 -29.50 35.43
C PRO A 291 -68.48 -28.10 34.82
N LEU A 292 -69.51 -27.24 34.95
CA LEU A 292 -69.46 -25.85 34.47
C LEU A 292 -68.51 -24.99 35.28
N VAL A 293 -68.51 -25.15 36.60
CA VAL A 293 -67.56 -24.40 37.47
C VAL A 293 -66.16 -24.88 37.29
N GLN A 294 -65.95 -26.20 37.15
CA GLN A 294 -64.61 -26.74 36.79
C GLN A 294 -64.09 -26.22 35.44
N GLY A 295 -64.97 -26.21 34.41
CA GLY A 295 -64.54 -25.66 33.10
C GLY A 295 -64.12 -24.21 33.18
N GLN A 296 -64.82 -23.34 33.89
CA GLN A 296 -64.49 -21.96 34.07
C GLN A 296 -63.17 -21.74 34.88
N LEU A 297 -62.98 -22.58 35.91
CA LEU A 297 -61.72 -22.53 36.70
C LEU A 297 -60.51 -23.02 35.89
N THR A 298 -60.64 -24.08 35.11
CA THR A 298 -59.64 -24.62 34.25
C THR A 298 -59.28 -23.58 33.16
N GLN A 299 -60.28 -22.97 32.50
CA GLN A 299 -60.05 -21.94 31.51
C GLN A 299 -59.28 -20.75 32.12
N ALA A 300 -59.64 -20.30 33.31
CA ALA A 300 -58.96 -19.22 33.98
C ALA A 300 -57.52 -19.60 34.42
N GLN A 301 -57.29 -20.87 34.77
CA GLN A 301 -55.94 -21.41 35.04
C GLN A 301 -55.07 -21.41 33.79
N ASP A 302 -55.66 -21.85 32.66
CA ASP A 302 -54.95 -21.87 31.36
C ASP A 302 -54.59 -20.45 30.89
N GLU A 303 -55.53 -19.49 31.02
CA GLU A 303 -55.26 -18.08 30.69
C GLU A 303 -54.17 -17.46 31.57
N ILE A 304 -54.12 -17.79 32.84
CA ILE A 304 -53.03 -17.33 33.76
C ILE A 304 -51.71 -17.99 33.40
N ALA A 305 -51.73 -19.30 33.07
CA ALA A 305 -50.48 -20.00 32.67
C ALA A 305 -49.94 -19.45 31.36
N GLU A 306 -50.77 -19.15 30.38
CA GLU A 306 -50.38 -18.51 29.12
C GLU A 306 -49.77 -17.11 29.34
N LYS A 307 -50.42 -16.26 30.14
CA LYS A 307 -49.90 -14.93 30.49
C LYS A 307 -48.56 -15.01 31.25
N LYS A 308 -48.41 -16.00 32.11
CA LYS A 308 -47.17 -16.23 32.85
C LYS A 308 -46.00 -16.57 31.94
N GLU A 309 -46.27 -17.42 30.94
CA GLU A 309 -45.21 -17.74 29.93
C GLU A 309 -44.90 -16.52 29.05
N GLN A 310 -45.94 -15.75 28.62
CA GLN A 310 -45.72 -14.51 27.87
C GLN A 310 -44.86 -13.48 28.65
N ILE A 311 -45.12 -13.30 29.94
CA ILE A 311 -44.31 -12.41 30.81
C ILE A 311 -42.87 -12.92 30.93
N LYS A 312 -42.69 -14.25 31.10
CA LYS A 312 -41.38 -14.88 31.19
C LYS A 312 -40.59 -14.70 29.89
N GLU A 313 -41.21 -14.95 28.74
CA GLU A 313 -40.60 -14.72 27.43
C GLU A 313 -40.22 -13.24 27.24
N ALA A 314 -41.12 -12.32 27.64
CA ALA A 314 -40.83 -10.89 27.59
C ALA A 314 -39.65 -10.50 28.47
N GLN A 315 -39.53 -11.08 29.69
CA GLN A 315 -38.40 -10.84 30.60
C GLN A 315 -37.10 -11.41 30.03
N GLU A 316 -37.15 -12.63 29.47
CA GLU A 316 -35.97 -13.26 28.85
C GLU A 316 -35.50 -12.45 27.67
N LYS A 317 -36.37 -11.89 26.82
CA LYS A 317 -36.06 -10.97 25.74
C LYS A 317 -35.44 -9.68 26.26
N LEU A 318 -35.97 -9.10 27.34
CA LEU A 318 -35.44 -7.89 27.95
C LEU A 318 -34.04 -8.09 28.56
N ASP A 319 -33.85 -9.26 29.19
CA ASP A 319 -32.56 -9.63 29.78
C ASP A 319 -31.50 -9.90 28.71
N SER A 320 -31.89 -10.37 27.54
CA SER A 320 -30.99 -10.63 26.40
C SER A 320 -30.53 -9.39 25.64
N ILE A 321 -31.09 -8.20 25.93
CA ILE A 321 -30.58 -6.94 25.33
C ILE A 321 -29.11 -6.76 25.70
N ALA A 322 -28.25 -6.79 24.67
CA ALA A 322 -26.81 -6.59 24.82
C ALA A 322 -26.51 -5.16 25.28
N GLU A 323 -25.42 -4.99 26.02
CA GLU A 323 -24.93 -3.66 26.39
C GLU A 323 -24.57 -2.87 25.12
N PRO A 324 -25.11 -1.64 24.93
CA PRO A 324 -24.75 -0.80 23.79
C PRO A 324 -23.25 -0.54 23.70
N SER A 325 -22.69 -0.47 22.49
CA SER A 325 -21.34 0.02 22.24
C SER A 325 -21.39 1.42 21.65
N TYR A 326 -20.39 2.22 21.98
CA TYR A 326 -20.11 3.53 21.39
C TYR A 326 -18.70 3.49 20.86
N ASP A 327 -18.54 3.67 19.55
CA ASP A 327 -17.25 3.61 18.90
C ASP A 327 -16.87 5.00 18.41
N VAL A 328 -15.68 5.44 18.77
CA VAL A 328 -15.06 6.70 18.31
C VAL A 328 -13.99 6.31 17.29
N TYR A 329 -14.09 6.84 16.09
CA TYR A 329 -13.19 6.51 15.00
C TYR A 329 -12.47 7.75 14.48
N THR A 330 -11.18 7.63 14.27
CA THR A 330 -10.40 8.54 13.42
C THR A 330 -10.66 8.26 11.94
N ARG A 331 -10.14 9.11 11.05
CA ARG A 331 -10.18 8.83 9.59
C ARG A 331 -9.47 7.53 9.20
N ARG A 332 -8.56 7.02 10.04
CA ARG A 332 -7.79 5.80 9.79
C ARG A 332 -8.49 4.52 10.26
N GLU A 333 -9.36 4.65 11.27
CA GLU A 333 -9.91 3.49 11.99
C GLU A 333 -11.37 3.20 11.66
N ALA A 334 -12.06 4.14 11.00
CA ALA A 334 -13.44 3.92 10.59
C ALA A 334 -13.57 2.66 9.73
N PRO A 335 -14.67 1.88 9.85
CA PRO A 335 -14.86 0.63 9.09
C PRO A 335 -14.80 0.79 7.57
N TRP A 336 -14.82 2.02 7.06
CA TRP A 336 -14.72 2.39 5.64
C TRP A 336 -13.44 3.15 5.29
N SER A 337 -12.45 3.17 6.18
CA SER A 337 -11.22 3.96 6.07
C SER A 337 -10.17 3.42 5.11
N GLU A 338 -10.33 2.20 4.58
CA GLU A 338 -9.31 1.52 3.76
C GLU A 338 -8.77 2.40 2.62
N GLY A 339 -9.64 3.18 1.98
CA GLY A 339 -9.22 4.09 0.92
C GLY A 339 -8.29 5.20 1.42
N TYR A 340 -8.53 5.74 2.62
CA TYR A 340 -7.69 6.75 3.24
C TYR A 340 -6.33 6.17 3.64
N VAL A 341 -6.31 5.06 4.34
CA VAL A 341 -5.10 4.34 4.78
C VAL A 341 -4.25 3.92 3.58
N SER A 342 -4.88 3.37 2.55
CA SER A 342 -4.22 2.97 1.31
C SER A 342 -3.59 4.16 0.58
N TYR A 343 -4.26 5.32 0.54
CA TYR A 343 -3.73 6.54 -0.07
C TYR A 343 -2.52 7.08 0.66
N GLU A 344 -2.59 7.15 1.99
CA GLU A 344 -1.50 7.59 2.85
C GLU A 344 -0.28 6.67 2.75
N THR A 345 -0.49 5.37 2.85
CA THR A 345 0.55 4.35 2.72
C THR A 345 1.25 4.43 1.37
N ASN A 346 0.48 4.60 0.28
CA ASN A 346 1.07 4.75 -1.04
C ASN A 346 1.94 6.01 -1.14
N ALA A 347 1.52 7.14 -0.54
CA ALA A 347 2.32 8.35 -0.51
C ALA A 347 3.65 8.14 0.25
N SER A 348 3.65 7.41 1.35
CA SER A 348 4.85 7.09 2.14
C SER A 348 5.82 6.15 1.41
N VAL A 349 5.32 5.16 0.66
CA VAL A 349 6.13 4.28 -0.21
C VAL A 349 6.96 5.09 -1.20
N PHE A 350 6.38 6.13 -1.83
CA PHE A 350 7.13 6.98 -2.76
C PHE A 350 8.17 7.84 -2.05
N GLN A 351 7.91 8.27 -0.84
CA GLN A 351 8.89 8.96 -0.01
C GLN A 351 10.15 8.09 0.19
N ASN A 352 9.97 6.83 0.54
CA ASN A 352 11.06 5.87 0.74
C ASN A 352 11.84 5.60 -0.55
N LEU A 353 11.14 5.33 -1.66
CA LEU A 353 11.75 5.15 -2.97
C LEU A 353 12.55 6.37 -3.43
N SER A 354 12.07 7.59 -3.12
CA SER A 354 12.71 8.84 -3.47
C SER A 354 14.06 9.07 -2.78
N ASN A 355 14.33 8.37 -1.69
CA ASN A 355 15.59 8.46 -0.96
C ASN A 355 16.67 7.54 -1.51
N ILE A 356 16.29 6.45 -2.22
CA ILE A 356 17.21 5.39 -2.65
C ILE A 356 17.59 5.56 -4.14
N PHE A 357 16.59 5.53 -5.02
CA PHE A 357 16.79 5.47 -6.47
C PHE A 357 17.61 6.64 -7.03
N PRO A 358 17.32 7.90 -6.70
CA PRO A 358 18.06 9.03 -7.23
C PRO A 358 19.52 9.08 -6.79
N VAL A 359 19.83 8.63 -5.58
CA VAL A 359 21.19 8.61 -5.06
C VAL A 359 22.08 7.72 -5.94
N ILE A 360 21.62 6.53 -6.27
CA ILE A 360 22.35 5.60 -7.13
C ILE A 360 22.49 6.18 -8.54
N LEU A 361 21.42 6.77 -9.09
CA LEU A 361 21.43 7.39 -10.41
C LEU A 361 22.45 8.53 -10.50
N TYR A 362 22.47 9.44 -9.52
CA TYR A 362 23.44 10.54 -9.49
C TYR A 362 24.88 10.06 -9.27
N PHE A 363 25.08 9.03 -8.45
CA PHE A 363 26.41 8.44 -8.27
C PHE A 363 26.95 7.89 -9.59
N ILE A 364 26.16 7.15 -10.33
CA ILE A 364 26.53 6.60 -11.66
C ILE A 364 26.81 7.77 -12.63
N ALA A 365 25.92 8.76 -12.65
CA ALA A 365 26.06 9.92 -13.51
C ALA A 365 27.35 10.71 -13.22
N ALA A 366 27.68 10.91 -11.94
CA ALA A 366 28.92 11.57 -11.53
C ALA A 366 30.14 10.79 -11.98
N LEU A 367 30.17 9.48 -11.80
CA LEU A 367 31.26 8.60 -12.17
C LEU A 367 31.48 8.59 -13.69
N VAL A 368 30.41 8.45 -14.48
CA VAL A 368 30.46 8.49 -15.94
C VAL A 368 30.96 9.86 -16.44
N THR A 369 30.45 10.94 -15.82
CA THR A 369 30.88 12.31 -16.17
C THR A 369 32.36 12.56 -15.84
N PHE A 370 32.85 12.05 -14.69
CA PHE A 370 34.25 12.17 -14.29
C PHE A 370 35.17 11.61 -15.37
N VAL A 371 34.89 10.41 -15.86
CA VAL A 371 35.71 9.78 -16.90
C VAL A 371 35.53 10.48 -18.25
N THR A 372 34.32 10.86 -18.60
CA THR A 372 34.00 11.57 -19.85
C THR A 372 34.72 12.91 -19.90
N MET A 373 34.76 13.66 -18.80
CA MET A 373 35.51 14.91 -18.69
C MET A 373 37.00 14.68 -18.70
N GLY A 374 37.48 13.59 -18.07
CA GLY A 374 38.90 13.21 -18.16
C GLY A 374 39.37 13.09 -19.60
N ARG A 375 38.61 12.38 -20.39
CA ARG A 375 38.90 12.22 -21.82
C ARG A 375 38.78 13.53 -22.60
N PHE A 376 37.78 14.35 -22.32
CA PHE A 376 37.65 15.64 -22.97
C PHE A 376 38.86 16.55 -22.73
N VAL A 377 39.39 16.57 -21.51
CA VAL A 377 40.61 17.33 -21.18
C VAL A 377 41.85 16.78 -21.90
N GLU A 378 41.99 15.42 -21.96
CA GLU A 378 43.10 14.78 -22.68
C GLU A 378 43.07 15.08 -24.19
N GLU A 379 41.90 15.00 -24.86
CA GLU A 379 41.76 15.35 -26.28
C GLU A 379 42.06 16.83 -26.58
N GLU A 380 41.72 17.74 -25.67
CA GLU A 380 41.96 19.17 -25.79
C GLU A 380 43.34 19.60 -25.25
N ARG A 381 44.17 18.65 -24.78
CA ARG A 381 45.48 18.91 -24.13
C ARG A 381 46.41 19.73 -24.98
N ILE A 382 46.58 19.42 -26.27
CA ILE A 382 47.45 20.13 -27.20
C ILE A 382 47.00 21.58 -27.38
N LYS A 383 45.66 21.77 -27.59
CA LYS A 383 45.08 23.12 -27.70
C LYS A 383 45.27 23.92 -26.42
N ALA A 384 45.09 23.27 -25.25
CA ALA A 384 45.30 23.87 -23.95
C ALA A 384 46.76 24.25 -23.74
N GLY A 385 47.70 23.40 -24.18
CA GLY A 385 49.14 23.69 -24.22
C GLY A 385 49.47 24.89 -25.09
N THR A 386 48.87 25.00 -26.29
CA THR A 386 49.02 26.14 -27.19
C THR A 386 48.51 27.43 -26.55
N PHE A 387 47.32 27.42 -25.94
CA PHE A 387 46.82 28.59 -25.21
C PHE A 387 47.74 28.99 -24.05
N LYS A 388 48.27 28.01 -23.32
CA LYS A 388 49.21 28.26 -22.23
C LYS A 388 50.55 28.86 -22.73
N ALA A 389 51.06 28.38 -23.87
CA ALA A 389 52.24 28.93 -24.52
C ALA A 389 52.01 30.36 -25.03
N LEU A 390 50.78 30.72 -25.42
CA LEU A 390 50.36 32.06 -25.82
C LEU A 390 50.09 33.01 -24.63
N GLY A 391 50.36 32.59 -23.38
CA GLY A 391 50.22 33.39 -22.18
C GLY A 391 48.87 33.35 -21.46
N TYR A 392 47.95 32.42 -21.83
CA TYR A 392 46.69 32.23 -21.10
C TYR A 392 46.96 31.58 -19.74
N GLN A 393 46.32 32.09 -18.70
CA GLN A 393 46.44 31.51 -17.35
C GLN A 393 45.69 30.14 -17.26
N ASN A 394 46.18 29.28 -16.37
CA ASN A 394 45.48 27.99 -16.10
C ASN A 394 43.98 28.17 -15.76
N LYS A 395 43.63 29.26 -15.05
CA LYS A 395 42.25 29.60 -14.71
C LYS A 395 41.37 29.82 -15.94
N ASP A 396 41.91 30.44 -16.99
CA ASP A 396 41.15 30.70 -18.22
C ASP A 396 40.89 29.40 -18.99
N ILE A 397 41.88 28.51 -19.03
CA ILE A 397 41.77 27.23 -19.71
C ILE A 397 40.81 26.30 -18.96
N ILE A 398 40.91 26.21 -17.63
CA ILE A 398 40.04 25.41 -16.76
C ILE A 398 38.58 25.90 -16.89
N ARG A 399 38.35 27.20 -16.98
CA ARG A 399 37.04 27.82 -17.12
C ARG A 399 36.26 27.26 -18.33
N LYS A 400 36.95 26.93 -19.44
CA LYS A 400 36.33 26.30 -20.62
C LYS A 400 35.62 24.98 -20.25
N PHE A 401 36.31 24.13 -19.49
CA PHE A 401 35.78 22.81 -19.07
C PHE A 401 34.68 22.96 -18.03
N ILE A 402 34.77 23.93 -17.12
CA ILE A 402 33.74 24.28 -16.18
C ILE A 402 32.49 24.74 -16.92
N ILE A 403 32.60 25.66 -17.90
CA ILE A 403 31.48 26.14 -18.70
C ILE A 403 30.83 24.97 -19.46
N TYR A 404 31.63 24.08 -20.01
CA TYR A 404 31.14 22.91 -20.73
C TYR A 404 30.30 21.99 -19.78
N GLY A 405 30.84 21.67 -18.60
CA GLY A 405 30.14 20.88 -17.59
C GLY A 405 28.88 21.57 -17.05
N PHE A 406 28.97 22.90 -16.81
CA PHE A 406 27.82 23.69 -16.34
C PHE A 406 26.67 23.72 -17.37
N VAL A 407 26.95 24.05 -18.61
CA VAL A 407 25.93 24.17 -19.66
C VAL A 407 25.26 22.80 -19.94
N THR A 408 26.08 21.75 -20.05
CA THR A 408 25.52 20.38 -20.28
C THR A 408 24.67 19.90 -19.13
N SER A 409 25.11 20.18 -17.88
CA SER A 409 24.32 19.86 -16.67
C SER A 409 23.03 20.65 -16.62
N MET A 410 23.08 21.96 -16.84
CA MET A 410 21.86 22.80 -16.77
C MET A 410 20.83 22.42 -17.79
N ILE A 411 21.22 22.09 -19.02
CA ILE A 411 20.30 21.61 -20.06
C ILE A 411 19.63 20.30 -19.62
N GLY A 412 20.42 19.31 -19.18
CA GLY A 412 19.91 18.04 -18.74
C GLY A 412 19.00 18.18 -17.51
N THR A 413 19.47 18.90 -16.48
CA THR A 413 18.71 19.13 -15.25
C THR A 413 17.41 19.89 -15.52
N ALA A 414 17.41 20.91 -16.37
CA ALA A 414 16.19 21.67 -16.73
C ALA A 414 15.13 20.75 -17.38
N ILE A 415 15.55 19.91 -18.32
CA ILE A 415 14.65 18.92 -18.95
C ILE A 415 14.14 17.91 -17.92
N GLY A 416 15.04 17.37 -17.08
CA GLY A 416 14.70 16.40 -16.05
C GLY A 416 13.77 16.97 -14.97
N VAL A 417 13.99 18.20 -14.53
CA VAL A 417 13.14 18.92 -13.56
C VAL A 417 11.76 19.17 -14.13
N ALA A 418 11.66 19.69 -15.36
CA ALA A 418 10.38 19.96 -16.00
C ALA A 418 9.55 18.67 -16.18
N ALA A 419 10.18 17.63 -16.71
CA ALA A 419 9.55 16.32 -16.86
C ALA A 419 9.21 15.68 -15.49
N GLY A 420 10.07 15.84 -14.49
CA GLY A 420 9.91 15.30 -13.15
C GLY A 420 8.69 15.87 -12.41
N HIS A 421 8.44 17.17 -12.49
CA HIS A 421 7.28 17.80 -11.85
C HIS A 421 5.95 17.42 -12.51
N ILE A 422 5.94 16.98 -13.77
CA ILE A 422 4.69 16.76 -14.51
C ILE A 422 4.45 15.26 -14.73
N LEU A 423 5.41 14.55 -15.34
CA LEU A 423 5.16 13.21 -15.83
C LEU A 423 5.08 12.16 -14.72
N LEU A 424 6.04 12.16 -13.80
CA LEU A 424 6.14 11.09 -12.81
C LEU A 424 5.00 11.14 -11.79
N PRO A 425 4.68 12.30 -11.16
CA PRO A 425 3.52 12.40 -10.28
C PRO A 425 2.22 12.01 -10.97
N THR A 426 2.00 12.46 -12.21
CA THR A 426 0.79 12.14 -12.98
C THR A 426 0.70 10.66 -13.31
N ILE A 427 1.78 10.00 -13.75
CA ILE A 427 1.79 8.57 -14.06
C ILE A 427 1.54 7.74 -12.79
N ILE A 428 2.20 8.09 -11.70
CA ILE A 428 2.05 7.40 -10.42
C ILE A 428 0.62 7.56 -9.93
N TYR A 429 0.11 8.79 -9.83
CA TYR A 429 -1.24 9.07 -9.35
C TYR A 429 -2.32 8.36 -10.18
N ASN A 430 -2.21 8.40 -11.50
CA ASN A 430 -3.17 7.72 -12.38
C ASN A 430 -3.13 6.18 -12.24
N SER A 431 -2.03 5.61 -11.71
CA SER A 431 -1.97 4.19 -11.39
C SER A 431 -2.88 3.79 -10.22
N TYR A 432 -3.27 4.76 -9.40
CA TYR A 432 -4.16 4.56 -8.24
C TYR A 432 -5.58 5.10 -8.47
N LYS A 433 -5.77 6.03 -9.41
CA LYS A 433 -7.05 6.72 -9.66
C LYS A 433 -8.24 5.78 -9.92
N GLU A 434 -8.01 4.61 -10.50
CA GLU A 434 -9.07 3.62 -10.76
C GLU A 434 -9.65 3.02 -9.46
N ARG A 435 -8.98 3.22 -8.32
CA ARG A 435 -9.26 2.55 -7.05
C ARG A 435 -9.47 3.49 -5.88
N ILE A 436 -8.92 4.69 -5.98
CA ILE A 436 -9.09 5.76 -5.00
C ILE A 436 -9.85 6.89 -5.67
N LEU A 437 -11.06 7.12 -5.17
CA LEU A 437 -12.01 8.10 -5.68
C LEU A 437 -11.67 9.49 -5.13
N LEU A 438 -10.65 10.12 -5.70
CA LEU A 438 -10.23 11.48 -5.36
C LEU A 438 -10.21 12.37 -6.60
N ALA A 439 -10.16 13.68 -6.39
CA ALA A 439 -9.95 14.68 -7.42
C ALA A 439 -8.68 14.42 -8.23
N PRO A 440 -8.54 14.97 -9.46
CA PRO A 440 -7.28 14.91 -10.21
C PRO A 440 -6.13 15.49 -9.40
N ILE A 441 -4.90 14.93 -9.58
CA ILE A 441 -3.72 15.41 -8.85
C ILE A 441 -3.46 16.89 -9.10
N GLU A 442 -3.22 17.63 -8.03
CA GLU A 442 -2.80 19.03 -8.05
C GLU A 442 -1.27 19.09 -8.10
N LEU A 443 -0.72 19.54 -9.22
CA LEU A 443 0.72 19.64 -9.42
C LEU A 443 1.23 20.99 -8.92
N HIS A 444 2.22 20.97 -8.03
CA HIS A 444 2.85 22.15 -7.47
C HIS A 444 4.34 22.22 -7.82
N PHE A 445 4.86 23.44 -7.91
CA PHE A 445 6.28 23.66 -8.11
C PHE A 445 7.01 23.77 -6.76
N TYR A 446 8.00 22.90 -6.57
CA TYR A 446 8.80 22.84 -5.32
C TYR A 446 10.21 23.40 -5.53
N PRO A 447 10.47 24.70 -5.21
CA PRO A 447 11.75 25.35 -5.48
C PRO A 447 12.93 24.65 -4.77
N PHE A 448 12.72 24.18 -3.55
CA PHE A 448 13.77 23.51 -2.78
C PHE A 448 14.18 22.15 -3.41
N LYS A 449 13.23 21.36 -3.90
CA LYS A 449 13.52 20.09 -4.59
C LYS A 449 14.22 20.33 -5.92
N THR A 450 13.82 21.38 -6.64
CA THR A 450 14.46 21.85 -7.86
C THR A 450 15.89 22.31 -7.61
N LEU A 451 16.11 23.11 -6.56
CA LEU A 451 17.46 23.56 -6.17
C LEU A 451 18.37 22.38 -5.84
N LEU A 452 17.85 21.39 -5.10
CA LEU A 452 18.61 20.17 -4.79
C LEU A 452 19.05 19.45 -6.07
N ALA A 453 18.18 19.30 -7.05
CA ALA A 453 18.52 18.68 -8.34
C ALA A 453 19.59 19.48 -9.11
N ILE A 454 19.49 20.80 -9.11
CA ILE A 454 20.50 21.68 -9.73
C ILE A 454 21.86 21.52 -9.03
N VAL A 455 21.89 21.56 -7.71
CA VAL A 455 23.12 21.40 -6.92
C VAL A 455 23.77 20.05 -7.18
N LEU A 456 23.00 18.96 -7.11
CA LEU A 456 23.51 17.60 -7.38
C LEU A 456 23.97 17.44 -8.82
N GLY A 457 23.24 18.00 -9.79
CA GLY A 457 23.63 18.00 -11.19
C GLY A 457 24.95 18.75 -11.42
N LEU A 458 25.12 19.91 -10.82
CA LEU A 458 26.37 20.69 -10.91
C LEU A 458 27.53 19.99 -10.19
N LEU A 459 27.28 19.42 -9.02
CA LEU A 459 28.31 18.64 -8.31
C LEU A 459 28.75 17.42 -9.14
N SER A 460 27.82 16.74 -9.81
CA SER A 460 28.13 15.57 -10.64
C SER A 460 28.87 15.89 -11.94
N THR A 461 28.86 17.14 -12.40
CA THR A 461 29.46 17.52 -13.68
C THR A 461 30.59 18.54 -13.54
N VAL A 462 30.36 19.66 -12.84
CA VAL A 462 31.31 20.76 -12.71
C VAL A 462 32.51 20.37 -11.82
N LEU A 463 32.23 19.68 -10.72
CA LEU A 463 33.28 19.24 -9.80
C LEU A 463 34.25 18.26 -10.47
N PRO A 464 33.82 17.19 -11.15
CA PRO A 464 34.68 16.33 -11.95
C PRO A 464 35.46 17.08 -13.03
N ALA A 465 34.79 17.98 -13.77
CA ALA A 465 35.43 18.77 -14.81
C ALA A 465 36.57 19.65 -14.25
N PHE A 466 36.32 20.30 -13.11
CA PHE A 466 37.34 21.11 -12.42
C PHE A 466 38.51 20.23 -11.91
N MET A 467 38.22 19.12 -11.23
CA MET A 467 39.26 18.24 -10.65
C MET A 467 40.18 17.68 -11.72
N VAL A 468 39.61 17.18 -12.81
CA VAL A 468 40.40 16.61 -13.91
C VAL A 468 41.18 17.67 -14.65
N ALA A 469 40.55 18.81 -15.01
CA ALA A 469 41.21 19.88 -15.70
C ALA A 469 42.37 20.47 -14.84
N LYS A 470 42.18 20.65 -13.53
CA LYS A 470 43.23 21.11 -12.62
C LYS A 470 44.43 20.16 -12.58
N ARG A 471 44.17 18.83 -12.54
CA ARG A 471 45.23 17.82 -12.51
C ARG A 471 46.00 17.75 -13.81
N GLU A 472 45.31 17.63 -14.95
CA GLU A 472 45.97 17.48 -16.26
C GLU A 472 46.68 18.76 -16.76
N LEU A 473 46.10 19.93 -16.48
CA LEU A 473 46.66 21.22 -16.90
C LEU A 473 47.72 21.81 -15.94
N GLY A 474 48.06 21.11 -14.87
CA GLY A 474 49.18 21.45 -13.96
C GLY A 474 50.54 21.35 -14.61
N GLU A 475 50.69 20.56 -15.71
CA GLU A 475 51.92 20.34 -16.42
C GLU A 475 52.40 21.61 -17.17
N LYS A 476 53.75 21.66 -17.48
CA LYS A 476 54.35 22.78 -18.23
C LYS A 476 53.85 22.79 -19.69
N PRO A 477 53.84 23.99 -20.37
CA PRO A 477 53.36 24.11 -21.75
C PRO A 477 54.03 23.13 -22.73
N ALA A 478 55.33 22.98 -22.65
CA ALA A 478 56.11 22.06 -23.50
C ALA A 478 55.69 20.59 -23.34
N GLN A 479 55.31 20.18 -22.12
CA GLN A 479 54.80 18.81 -21.84
C GLN A 479 53.40 18.62 -22.35
N LEU A 480 52.58 19.65 -22.35
CA LEU A 480 51.19 19.61 -22.84
C LEU A 480 51.13 19.52 -24.38
N LEU A 481 52.10 20.05 -25.07
CA LEU A 481 52.25 20.00 -26.55
C LEU A 481 52.70 18.63 -27.06
N LEU A 482 53.31 17.81 -26.18
CA LEU A 482 53.73 16.45 -26.53
C LEU A 482 52.64 15.45 -26.18
N PRO A 483 52.51 14.37 -26.99
CA PRO A 483 51.67 13.24 -26.63
C PRO A 483 52.07 12.68 -25.26
N LYS A 484 51.11 12.27 -24.46
CA LYS A 484 51.36 11.64 -23.16
C LYS A 484 52.23 10.37 -23.34
N PRO A 485 53.39 10.25 -22.71
CA PRO A 485 54.18 9.05 -22.86
C PRO A 485 53.42 7.84 -22.40
N PRO A 486 53.52 6.68 -23.10
CA PRO A 486 52.84 5.48 -22.67
C PRO A 486 53.29 5.09 -21.26
N THR A 487 52.35 4.81 -20.39
CA THR A 487 52.66 4.33 -19.03
C THR A 487 53.47 3.05 -19.11
N SER A 488 54.64 2.99 -18.41
CA SER A 488 55.50 1.82 -18.36
C SER A 488 54.69 0.55 -18.06
N GLY A 489 54.93 -0.53 -18.82
CA GLY A 489 54.24 -1.80 -18.69
C GLY A 489 54.53 -2.50 -17.38
N SER A 490 53.77 -2.24 -16.34
CA SER A 490 53.82 -3.02 -15.10
C SER A 490 53.10 -4.36 -15.29
N LYS A 491 53.61 -5.43 -14.65
CA LYS A 491 52.94 -6.73 -14.60
C LYS A 491 51.52 -6.54 -14.04
N ILE A 492 50.52 -7.04 -14.73
CA ILE A 492 49.10 -6.99 -14.27
C ILE A 492 48.87 -8.07 -13.22
N LEU A 493 47.83 -7.88 -12.39
CA LEU A 493 47.47 -8.79 -11.30
C LEU A 493 47.21 -10.23 -11.83
N LEU A 494 46.61 -10.33 -13.03
CA LEU A 494 46.30 -11.62 -13.68
C LEU A 494 47.59 -12.40 -14.09
N GLU A 495 48.68 -11.70 -14.39
CA GLU A 495 49.96 -12.32 -14.68
C GLU A 495 50.60 -13.02 -13.47
N ARG A 496 50.21 -12.64 -12.26
CA ARG A 496 50.67 -13.26 -11.02
C ARG A 496 49.94 -14.62 -10.79
N ILE A 497 48.82 -14.83 -11.43
CA ILE A 497 48.06 -16.11 -11.37
C ILE A 497 48.50 -16.98 -12.54
N THR A 498 49.71 -17.53 -12.42
CA THR A 498 50.38 -18.29 -13.49
C THR A 498 49.57 -19.42 -14.09
N PRO A 499 48.76 -20.26 -13.35
CA PRO A 499 47.96 -21.31 -13.95
C PRO A 499 46.88 -20.80 -14.92
N LEU A 500 46.25 -19.66 -14.58
CA LEU A 500 45.18 -19.03 -15.39
C LEU A 500 45.79 -18.34 -16.61
N TRP A 501 46.90 -17.60 -16.38
CA TRP A 501 47.59 -16.85 -17.43
C TRP A 501 48.14 -17.79 -18.52
N ASN A 502 48.70 -18.93 -18.19
CA ASN A 502 49.24 -19.89 -19.16
C ASN A 502 48.17 -20.58 -20.05
N ARG A 503 46.94 -20.71 -19.52
CA ARG A 503 45.81 -21.27 -20.29
C ARG A 503 45.16 -20.25 -21.25
N MET A 504 45.44 -18.98 -21.12
CA MET A 504 44.88 -17.89 -21.95
C MET A 504 45.55 -17.85 -23.33
N ASN A 505 44.75 -17.70 -24.39
CA ASN A 505 45.21 -17.45 -25.75
C ASN A 505 45.83 -16.06 -25.87
N PHE A 506 46.63 -15.82 -26.92
CA PHE A 506 47.28 -14.51 -27.18
C PHE A 506 46.30 -13.36 -27.14
N THR A 507 45.15 -13.48 -27.81
CA THR A 507 44.11 -12.45 -27.87
C THR A 507 43.52 -12.12 -26.46
N GLN A 508 43.35 -13.14 -25.63
CA GLN A 508 42.85 -12.98 -24.25
C GLN A 508 43.89 -12.26 -23.37
N LYS A 509 45.17 -12.59 -23.52
CA LYS A 509 46.28 -11.96 -22.82
C LYS A 509 46.39 -10.45 -23.18
N VAL A 510 46.27 -10.13 -24.48
CA VAL A 510 46.28 -8.74 -24.97
C VAL A 510 45.05 -7.97 -24.42
N THR A 511 43.87 -8.56 -24.46
CA THR A 511 42.65 -7.95 -23.93
C THR A 511 42.78 -7.68 -22.42
N ALA A 512 43.29 -8.67 -21.63
CA ALA A 512 43.51 -8.50 -20.20
C ALA A 512 44.49 -7.36 -19.90
N ARG A 513 45.65 -7.33 -20.64
CA ARG A 513 46.60 -6.21 -20.49
C ARG A 513 45.99 -4.86 -20.82
N ASN A 514 45.14 -4.78 -21.85
CA ASN A 514 44.48 -3.52 -22.22
C ASN A 514 43.48 -3.08 -21.14
N ILE A 515 42.68 -4.00 -20.58
CA ILE A 515 41.73 -3.71 -19.50
C ILE A 515 42.44 -3.12 -18.28
N PHE A 516 43.52 -3.76 -17.82
CA PHE A 516 44.23 -3.34 -16.61
C PHE A 516 45.14 -2.13 -16.85
N ARG A 517 45.52 -1.85 -18.09
CA ARG A 517 46.28 -0.61 -18.47
C ARG A 517 45.42 0.64 -18.30
N TYR A 518 44.10 0.57 -18.62
CA TYR A 518 43.19 1.71 -18.55
C TYR A 518 42.21 1.55 -17.39
N LYS A 519 42.73 1.54 -16.16
CA LYS A 519 41.94 1.29 -14.93
C LYS A 519 40.68 2.17 -14.77
N GLN A 520 40.78 3.48 -15.12
CA GLN A 520 39.65 4.39 -15.02
C GLN A 520 38.48 3.95 -15.89
N ARG A 521 38.78 3.54 -17.13
CA ARG A 521 37.77 3.01 -18.05
C ARG A 521 37.18 1.68 -17.57
N MET A 522 38.07 0.80 -17.07
CA MET A 522 37.65 -0.48 -16.46
C MET A 522 36.63 -0.24 -15.34
N PHE A 523 36.94 0.58 -14.38
CA PHE A 523 36.04 0.91 -13.26
C PHE A 523 34.74 1.56 -13.73
N MET A 524 34.80 2.52 -14.65
CA MET A 524 33.64 3.19 -15.21
C MET A 524 32.67 2.17 -15.87
N THR A 525 33.21 1.25 -16.68
CA THR A 525 32.40 0.22 -17.35
C THR A 525 31.76 -0.70 -16.32
N ILE A 526 32.55 -1.21 -15.37
CA ILE A 526 32.06 -2.12 -14.33
C ILE A 526 30.99 -1.42 -13.48
N PHE A 527 31.25 -0.24 -12.94
CA PHE A 527 30.31 0.47 -12.08
C PHE A 527 29.07 0.97 -12.82
N GLY A 528 29.22 1.42 -14.07
CA GLY A 528 28.11 1.84 -14.89
C GLY A 528 27.12 0.71 -15.21
N VAL A 529 27.64 -0.46 -15.61
CA VAL A 529 26.84 -1.66 -15.83
C VAL A 529 26.29 -2.19 -14.51
N CYS A 530 27.11 -2.27 -13.49
CA CYS A 530 26.75 -2.74 -12.16
C CYS A 530 25.57 -1.96 -11.56
N GLY A 531 25.65 -0.62 -11.59
CA GLY A 531 24.58 0.22 -11.06
C GLY A 531 23.26 0.07 -11.83
N SER A 532 23.33 -0.02 -13.16
CA SER A 532 22.14 -0.27 -13.99
C SER A 532 21.53 -1.64 -13.70
N ILE A 533 22.36 -2.67 -13.57
CA ILE A 533 21.92 -4.03 -13.22
C ILE A 533 21.34 -4.07 -11.80
N ALA A 534 21.97 -3.41 -10.83
CA ALA A 534 21.49 -3.36 -9.45
C ALA A 534 20.09 -2.75 -9.35
N LEU A 535 19.84 -1.63 -10.06
CA LEU A 535 18.52 -1.01 -10.10
C LEU A 535 17.49 -1.85 -10.83
N LEU A 536 17.86 -2.49 -11.95
CA LEU A 536 16.98 -3.41 -12.67
C LEU A 536 16.64 -4.64 -11.82
N PHE A 537 17.63 -5.21 -11.16
CA PHE A 537 17.48 -6.35 -10.27
C PHE A 537 16.54 -6.03 -9.10
N ALA A 538 16.78 -4.90 -8.42
CA ALA A 538 15.94 -4.46 -7.31
C ALA A 538 14.50 -4.19 -7.75
N GLY A 539 14.29 -3.47 -8.87
CA GLY A 539 12.95 -3.19 -9.39
C GLY A 539 12.18 -4.44 -9.81
N LEU A 540 12.84 -5.38 -10.51
CA LEU A 540 12.24 -6.67 -10.88
C LEU A 540 12.07 -7.58 -9.65
N GLY A 541 13.00 -7.52 -8.70
CA GLY A 541 12.93 -8.25 -7.45
C GLY A 541 11.68 -7.87 -6.66
N ILE A 542 11.47 -6.57 -6.40
CA ILE A 542 10.27 -6.07 -5.71
C ILE A 542 8.99 -6.45 -6.46
N ARG A 543 8.98 -6.28 -7.79
CA ARG A 543 7.83 -6.70 -8.60
C ARG A 543 7.52 -8.20 -8.45
N SER A 544 8.54 -9.04 -8.36
CA SER A 544 8.36 -10.49 -8.13
C SER A 544 7.91 -10.78 -6.71
N SER A 545 8.51 -10.11 -5.71
CA SER A 545 8.17 -10.25 -4.29
C SER A 545 6.70 -9.92 -4.00
N ILE A 546 6.13 -8.98 -4.76
CA ILE A 546 4.72 -8.57 -4.64
C ILE A 546 3.82 -9.50 -5.47
N GLY A 547 4.26 -9.89 -6.68
CA GLY A 547 3.43 -10.61 -7.67
C GLY A 547 2.86 -11.93 -7.17
N ASP A 548 3.59 -12.63 -6.33
CA ASP A 548 3.21 -13.94 -5.81
C ASP A 548 2.41 -13.90 -4.50
N LEU A 549 2.18 -12.72 -3.90
CA LEU A 549 1.55 -12.60 -2.58
C LEU A 549 0.19 -13.30 -2.52
N ASN A 550 -0.67 -13.06 -3.52
CA ASN A 550 -2.01 -13.63 -3.53
C ASN A 550 -1.98 -15.17 -3.61
N THR A 551 -1.13 -15.73 -4.47
CA THR A 551 -1.00 -17.18 -4.64
C THR A 551 -0.31 -17.86 -3.46
N ARG A 552 0.51 -17.15 -2.69
CA ARG A 552 1.13 -17.64 -1.46
C ARG A 552 0.16 -17.60 -0.29
N GLN A 553 -0.57 -16.50 -0.11
CA GLN A 553 -1.55 -16.38 0.94
C GLN A 553 -2.72 -17.35 0.70
N PHE A 554 -3.27 -17.40 -0.53
CA PHE A 554 -4.43 -18.20 -0.90
C PHE A 554 -4.15 -19.11 -2.11
N PRO A 555 -4.43 -20.40 -2.11
CA PRO A 555 -4.91 -21.24 -0.99
C PRO A 555 -3.77 -21.92 -0.20
N ASN A 556 -2.51 -21.45 -0.34
CA ASN A 556 -1.37 -22.21 0.23
C ASN A 556 -1.33 -22.09 1.77
N ILE A 557 -1.58 -20.90 2.32
CA ILE A 557 -1.59 -20.65 3.77
C ILE A 557 -3.03 -20.65 4.27
N ILE A 558 -3.87 -19.74 3.82
CA ILE A 558 -5.29 -19.65 4.15
C ILE A 558 -6.08 -20.45 3.12
N ARG A 559 -6.78 -21.49 3.57
CA ARG A 559 -7.49 -22.47 2.74
C ARG A 559 -9.00 -22.45 2.91
N TYR A 560 -9.50 -21.77 3.94
CA TYR A 560 -10.91 -21.55 4.13
C TYR A 560 -11.45 -20.44 3.22
N ASP A 561 -12.76 -20.34 3.07
CA ASP A 561 -13.40 -19.32 2.23
C ASP A 561 -13.98 -18.17 3.05
N MET A 562 -14.51 -18.46 4.25
CA MET A 562 -15.09 -17.45 5.13
C MET A 562 -15.07 -17.86 6.60
N ILE A 563 -15.22 -16.87 7.47
CA ILE A 563 -15.51 -17.02 8.91
C ILE A 563 -16.88 -16.41 9.17
N VAL A 564 -17.80 -17.18 9.72
CA VAL A 564 -19.12 -16.72 10.15
C VAL A 564 -19.05 -16.47 11.66
N ALA A 565 -19.23 -15.23 12.07
CA ALA A 565 -19.29 -14.82 13.48
C ALA A 565 -20.73 -14.72 13.94
N ASN A 566 -21.03 -15.27 15.09
CA ASN A 566 -22.37 -15.32 15.67
C ASN A 566 -22.53 -14.23 16.74
N LYS A 567 -23.77 -13.88 17.06
CA LYS A 567 -24.11 -13.06 18.23
C LYS A 567 -23.74 -13.81 19.53
N ASP A 568 -23.44 -13.08 20.59
CA ASP A 568 -23.00 -13.66 21.86
C ASP A 568 -24.07 -14.54 22.50
N HIS A 569 -25.35 -14.18 22.34
CA HIS A 569 -26.48 -14.93 22.83
C HIS A 569 -27.37 -15.35 21.65
N LEU A 570 -27.45 -16.66 21.44
CA LEU A 570 -28.29 -17.25 20.39
C LEU A 570 -29.46 -18.01 21.07
N ASP A 571 -30.66 -17.82 20.56
CA ASP A 571 -31.79 -18.68 20.94
C ASP A 571 -31.70 -20.06 20.26
N GLY A 572 -32.65 -20.94 20.60
CA GLY A 572 -32.69 -22.31 20.06
C GLY A 572 -32.92 -22.36 18.55
N GLN A 573 -33.78 -21.48 18.03
CA GLN A 573 -34.12 -21.40 16.61
C GLN A 573 -33.02 -20.83 15.78
N GLU A 574 -32.37 -19.78 16.27
CA GLU A 574 -31.20 -19.16 15.63
C GLU A 574 -30.02 -20.15 15.48
N LYS A 575 -29.74 -20.92 16.56
CA LYS A 575 -28.73 -21.99 16.51
C LYS A 575 -29.07 -23.05 15.47
N GLU A 576 -30.33 -23.49 15.42
CA GLU A 576 -30.77 -24.49 14.45
C GLU A 576 -30.64 -23.98 13.02
N ASN A 577 -31.06 -22.75 12.76
CA ASN A 577 -30.96 -22.12 11.43
C ASN A 577 -29.50 -22.00 10.96
N ILE A 578 -28.59 -21.55 11.82
CA ILE A 578 -27.16 -21.47 11.52
C ILE A 578 -26.58 -22.87 11.24
N GLN A 579 -26.94 -23.86 12.09
CA GLN A 579 -26.44 -25.23 11.94
C GLN A 579 -26.95 -25.88 10.65
N LYS A 580 -28.15 -25.55 10.23
CA LYS A 580 -28.72 -26.01 8.96
C LYS A 580 -27.95 -25.53 7.76
N LEU A 581 -27.54 -24.26 7.74
CA LEU A 581 -26.69 -23.72 6.66
C LEU A 581 -25.25 -24.25 6.72
N ILE A 582 -24.67 -24.44 7.91
CA ILE A 582 -23.36 -25.07 8.07
C ILE A 582 -23.34 -26.49 7.49
N ASN A 583 -24.45 -27.23 7.64
CA ASN A 583 -24.60 -28.59 7.13
C ASN A 583 -25.14 -28.65 5.68
N ASP A 584 -25.29 -27.51 5.00
CA ASP A 584 -25.73 -27.47 3.59
C ASP A 584 -24.75 -28.22 2.68
N SER A 585 -25.29 -28.79 1.62
CA SER A 585 -24.51 -29.52 0.61
C SER A 585 -23.43 -28.70 -0.07
N LYS A 586 -23.47 -27.36 -0.04
CA LYS A 586 -22.48 -26.43 -0.58
C LYS A 586 -21.23 -26.35 0.30
N VAL A 587 -21.37 -26.60 1.60
CA VAL A 587 -20.26 -26.60 2.54
C VAL A 587 -19.49 -27.92 2.39
N LYS A 588 -18.17 -27.83 2.30
CA LYS A 588 -17.29 -28.99 2.23
C LYS A 588 -16.87 -29.41 3.62
N ASP A 589 -16.45 -28.44 4.43
CA ASP A 589 -15.91 -28.68 5.77
C ASP A 589 -16.07 -27.42 6.63
N HIS A 590 -16.12 -27.58 7.95
CA HIS A 590 -16.27 -26.49 8.91
C HIS A 590 -15.53 -26.76 10.23
N LEU A 591 -15.16 -25.70 10.93
CA LEU A 591 -14.50 -25.75 12.24
C LEU A 591 -15.04 -24.63 13.13
N SER A 592 -15.59 -24.98 14.29
CA SER A 592 -16.00 -24.00 15.29
C SER A 592 -14.77 -23.47 16.04
N ILE A 593 -14.71 -22.16 16.20
CA ILE A 593 -13.59 -21.44 16.82
C ILE A 593 -14.12 -20.36 17.75
N HIS A 594 -13.23 -19.82 18.61
CA HIS A 594 -13.43 -18.51 19.20
C HIS A 594 -12.68 -17.49 18.38
N TYR A 595 -13.39 -16.45 17.96
CA TYR A 595 -12.89 -15.32 17.16
C TYR A 595 -12.97 -14.05 18.00
N GLU A 596 -11.86 -13.36 18.16
CA GLU A 596 -11.76 -12.08 18.87
C GLU A 596 -10.79 -11.15 18.15
N MET A 597 -11.12 -9.86 18.06
CA MET A 597 -10.19 -8.84 17.59
C MET A 597 -9.44 -8.27 18.78
N LEU A 598 -8.13 -8.38 18.75
CA LEU A 598 -7.22 -7.72 19.67
C LEU A 598 -6.53 -6.57 18.96
N SER A 599 -5.91 -5.68 19.71
CA SER A 599 -5.14 -4.59 19.14
C SER A 599 -3.79 -4.41 19.81
N LYS A 600 -2.87 -3.76 19.08
CA LYS A 600 -1.58 -3.34 19.61
C LYS A 600 -1.12 -2.07 18.90
N VAL A 601 -0.68 -1.10 19.70
CA VAL A 601 0.05 0.05 19.15
C VAL A 601 1.45 -0.40 18.79
N ALA A 602 1.79 -0.38 17.53
CA ALA A 602 3.08 -0.83 17.00
C ALA A 602 3.39 -0.15 15.65
N GLY A 603 4.63 -0.33 15.18
CA GLY A 603 5.10 0.23 13.91
C GLY A 603 5.74 1.60 14.05
N ASN A 604 6.16 2.17 12.91
CA ASN A 604 6.92 3.42 12.88
C ASN A 604 6.12 4.65 13.29
N ASN A 605 4.80 4.60 13.11
CA ASN A 605 3.89 5.71 13.42
C ASN A 605 3.18 5.53 14.77
N ASN A 606 3.44 4.43 15.50
CA ASN A 606 2.69 4.03 16.67
C ASN A 606 1.17 3.93 16.41
N ASP A 607 0.81 3.41 15.23
CA ASP A 607 -0.59 3.21 14.86
C ASP A 607 -1.16 1.97 15.57
N ARG A 608 -2.47 2.01 15.85
CA ARG A 608 -3.20 0.85 16.37
C ARG A 608 -3.31 -0.22 15.28
N GLN A 609 -2.76 -1.39 15.54
CA GLN A 609 -2.80 -2.55 14.65
C GLN A 609 -3.87 -3.52 15.13
N ASP A 610 -4.84 -3.82 14.29
CA ASP A 610 -5.86 -4.82 14.56
C ASP A 610 -5.33 -6.23 14.32
N ILE A 611 -5.56 -7.12 15.27
CA ILE A 611 -5.02 -8.47 15.30
C ILE A 611 -6.17 -9.48 15.34
N THR A 612 -6.33 -10.23 14.27
CA THR A 612 -7.28 -11.35 14.22
C THR A 612 -6.81 -12.49 15.11
N THR A 613 -7.54 -12.78 16.17
CA THR A 613 -7.22 -13.84 17.11
C THR A 613 -8.15 -15.03 16.92
N LEU A 614 -7.57 -16.20 16.64
CA LEU A 614 -8.28 -17.44 16.43
C LEU A 614 -7.90 -18.44 17.53
N VAL A 615 -8.90 -18.86 18.29
CA VAL A 615 -8.74 -19.86 19.36
C VAL A 615 -9.48 -21.13 19.01
N VAL A 616 -8.79 -22.26 19.07
CA VAL A 616 -9.39 -23.58 18.79
C VAL A 616 -9.39 -24.46 20.04
N LYS A 617 -10.35 -25.37 20.12
CA LYS A 617 -10.37 -26.40 21.17
C LYS A 617 -9.09 -27.24 21.12
N ASP A 618 -8.63 -27.67 22.29
CA ASP A 618 -7.40 -28.47 22.39
C ASP A 618 -7.43 -29.74 21.51
N LYS A 619 -8.60 -30.35 21.33
CA LYS A 619 -8.80 -31.52 20.46
C LYS A 619 -8.76 -31.22 18.96
N ASP A 620 -8.97 -29.96 18.57
CA ASP A 620 -9.16 -29.53 17.18
C ASP A 620 -7.90 -28.82 16.61
N GLN A 621 -6.78 -28.82 17.33
CA GLN A 621 -5.53 -28.17 16.95
C GLN A 621 -4.97 -28.68 15.60
N GLU A 622 -5.00 -29.98 15.37
CA GLU A 622 -4.56 -30.59 14.11
C GLU A 622 -5.54 -30.24 12.96
N THR A 623 -6.83 -30.16 13.28
CA THR A 623 -7.89 -29.81 12.31
C THR A 623 -7.71 -28.39 11.78
N LEU A 624 -7.29 -27.43 12.62
CA LEU A 624 -7.01 -26.06 12.18
C LEU A 624 -5.99 -26.02 11.03
N GLN A 625 -5.02 -26.90 11.02
CA GLN A 625 -3.99 -26.96 9.96
C GLN A 625 -4.54 -27.34 8.57
N HIS A 626 -5.75 -27.88 8.48
CA HIS A 626 -6.44 -28.09 7.21
C HIS A 626 -6.95 -26.76 6.63
N TYR A 627 -7.31 -25.79 7.48
CA TYR A 627 -7.81 -24.48 7.11
C TYR A 627 -6.73 -23.41 7.03
N ILE A 628 -5.72 -23.47 7.91
CA ILE A 628 -4.63 -22.50 7.98
C ILE A 628 -3.33 -23.25 8.18
N LYS A 629 -2.40 -23.11 7.25
CA LYS A 629 -1.08 -23.72 7.33
C LYS A 629 -0.17 -22.88 8.22
N LEU A 630 0.16 -23.39 9.40
CA LEU A 630 1.08 -22.75 10.33
C LEU A 630 2.49 -23.31 10.15
N ASN A 631 3.37 -22.56 9.50
CA ASN A 631 4.76 -22.94 9.23
C ASN A 631 5.68 -21.73 9.46
N ASN A 632 6.88 -21.99 9.95
CA ASN A 632 7.94 -20.98 9.90
C ASN A 632 8.45 -20.83 8.46
N ARG A 633 8.52 -19.61 7.93
CA ARG A 633 8.93 -19.34 6.55
C ARG A 633 10.39 -19.69 6.26
N GLU A 634 11.28 -19.41 7.22
CA GLU A 634 12.73 -19.59 7.00
C GLU A 634 13.15 -21.05 7.08
N THR A 635 12.63 -21.76 8.07
CA THR A 635 13.00 -23.16 8.33
C THR A 635 12.09 -24.15 7.59
N GLY A 636 10.90 -23.72 7.14
CA GLY A 636 9.87 -24.60 6.60
C GLY A 636 9.23 -25.53 7.64
N GLN A 637 9.59 -25.38 8.92
CA GLN A 637 9.11 -26.24 9.98
C GLN A 637 7.64 -25.97 10.27
N LYS A 638 6.84 -27.03 10.40
CA LYS A 638 5.46 -26.98 10.87
C LYS A 638 5.43 -26.51 12.33
N LEU A 639 4.51 -25.60 12.64
CA LEU A 639 4.28 -25.10 13.98
C LEU A 639 2.98 -25.68 14.52
N ASP A 640 3.05 -26.31 15.68
CA ASP A 640 1.88 -26.85 16.36
C ASP A 640 1.49 -25.93 17.54
N LEU A 641 0.19 -25.75 17.75
CA LEU A 641 -0.33 -25.03 18.91
C LEU A 641 0.01 -25.81 20.18
N THR A 642 0.41 -25.11 21.20
CA THR A 642 0.79 -25.73 22.50
C THR A 642 0.33 -24.84 23.64
N ASP A 643 0.19 -25.42 24.83
CA ASP A 643 -0.14 -24.69 26.06
C ASP A 643 0.98 -23.75 26.55
N LYS A 644 2.11 -23.70 25.81
CA LYS A 644 3.30 -22.90 26.19
C LYS A 644 3.24 -21.46 25.69
N GLY A 645 2.30 -21.12 24.78
CA GLY A 645 2.15 -19.79 24.23
C GLY A 645 1.43 -19.75 22.89
N ILE A 646 1.50 -18.59 22.25
CA ILE A 646 0.79 -18.25 21.02
C ILE A 646 1.69 -18.41 19.80
N ILE A 647 1.08 -18.63 18.63
CA ILE A 647 1.72 -18.48 17.33
C ILE A 647 1.23 -17.16 16.72
N ILE A 648 2.16 -16.32 16.28
CA ILE A 648 1.84 -15.01 15.68
C ILE A 648 2.31 -14.93 14.23
N SER A 649 1.71 -14.03 13.46
CA SER A 649 2.17 -13.74 12.09
C SER A 649 3.54 -13.06 12.11
N GLU A 650 4.39 -13.37 11.12
CA GLU A 650 5.77 -12.86 11.00
C GLU A 650 5.82 -11.32 10.99
N LYS A 651 4.93 -10.67 10.24
CA LYS A 651 4.88 -9.21 10.19
C LYS A 651 4.51 -8.57 11.54
N LEU A 652 3.63 -9.21 12.32
CA LEU A 652 3.31 -8.75 13.67
C LEU A 652 4.52 -8.86 14.60
N ALA A 653 5.28 -9.95 14.48
CA ALA A 653 6.51 -10.13 15.24
C ALA A 653 7.54 -9.03 14.95
N ASP A 654 7.73 -8.69 13.66
CA ASP A 654 8.64 -7.63 13.21
C ASP A 654 8.22 -6.25 13.75
N LEU A 655 6.93 -5.91 13.62
CA LEU A 655 6.40 -4.62 14.08
C LEU A 655 6.46 -4.46 15.61
N ALA A 656 6.18 -5.53 16.34
CA ALA A 656 6.23 -5.52 17.79
C ALA A 656 7.66 -5.70 18.35
N GLY A 657 8.64 -6.05 17.49
CA GLY A 657 10.03 -6.30 17.89
C GLY A 657 10.18 -7.50 18.81
N VAL A 658 9.35 -8.56 18.63
CA VAL A 658 9.34 -9.75 19.47
C VAL A 658 9.81 -11.00 18.71
N SER A 659 10.49 -11.88 19.42
CA SER A 659 10.99 -13.16 18.94
C SER A 659 10.35 -14.33 19.69
N VAL A 660 10.60 -15.56 19.22
CA VAL A 660 10.12 -16.75 19.92
C VAL A 660 10.71 -16.81 21.33
N GLY A 661 9.84 -16.89 22.33
CA GLY A 661 10.18 -16.88 23.76
C GLY A 661 9.86 -15.58 24.47
N ASP A 662 9.67 -14.47 23.74
CA ASP A 662 9.34 -13.15 24.28
C ASP A 662 7.85 -13.03 24.64
N GLU A 663 7.50 -11.97 25.36
CA GLU A 663 6.11 -11.60 25.67
C GLU A 663 5.61 -10.52 24.71
N LEU A 664 4.45 -10.75 24.09
CA LEU A 664 3.68 -9.78 23.33
C LEU A 664 2.58 -9.23 24.22
N THR A 665 2.54 -7.92 24.43
CA THR A 665 1.42 -7.24 25.10
C THR A 665 0.43 -6.75 24.04
N VAL A 666 -0.82 -7.14 24.17
CA VAL A 666 -1.95 -6.74 23.30
C VAL A 666 -3.09 -6.18 24.15
N GLN A 667 -4.01 -5.46 23.54
CA GLN A 667 -5.19 -4.90 24.18
C GLN A 667 -6.45 -5.60 23.67
N ASN A 668 -7.39 -5.86 24.56
CA ASN A 668 -8.72 -6.33 24.18
C ASN A 668 -9.65 -5.15 23.87
N SER A 669 -10.91 -5.42 23.51
CA SER A 669 -11.94 -4.43 23.23
C SER A 669 -12.29 -3.49 24.41
N GLN A 670 -11.80 -3.76 25.62
CA GLN A 670 -11.94 -2.93 26.81
C GLN A 670 -10.64 -2.20 27.17
N ASP A 671 -9.69 -2.10 26.25
CA ASP A 671 -8.33 -1.52 26.43
C ASP A 671 -7.52 -2.12 27.58
N LYS A 672 -7.82 -3.36 27.95
CA LYS A 672 -7.06 -4.06 28.99
C LYS A 672 -5.85 -4.75 28.37
N ASP A 673 -4.68 -4.45 28.92
CA ASP A 673 -3.43 -5.09 28.52
C ASP A 673 -3.40 -6.57 28.90
N ILE A 674 -3.06 -7.42 27.93
CA ILE A 674 -2.94 -8.86 28.05
C ILE A 674 -1.55 -9.26 27.56
N LYS A 675 -0.82 -10.00 28.38
CA LYS A 675 0.52 -10.49 28.05
C LYS A 675 0.44 -11.93 27.52
N LEU A 676 0.99 -12.15 26.36
CA LEU A 676 0.96 -13.42 25.65
C LEU A 676 2.39 -13.85 25.33
N LYS A 677 2.77 -15.07 25.70
CA LYS A 677 4.10 -15.60 25.39
C LYS A 677 4.14 -16.14 23.95
N VAL A 678 5.12 -15.70 23.16
CA VAL A 678 5.29 -16.14 21.76
C VAL A 678 5.96 -17.52 21.73
N ALA A 679 5.25 -18.54 21.26
CA ALA A 679 5.76 -19.91 21.10
C ALA A 679 6.23 -20.19 19.67
N GLY A 680 5.72 -19.43 18.67
CA GLY A 680 6.09 -19.59 17.28
C GLY A 680 5.74 -18.37 16.43
N ILE A 681 6.46 -18.22 15.30
CA ILE A 681 6.21 -17.18 14.31
C ILE A 681 5.90 -17.86 12.98
N SER A 682 4.69 -17.61 12.46
CA SER A 682 4.17 -18.25 11.26
C SER A 682 4.24 -17.34 10.03
N GLU A 683 4.58 -17.94 8.89
CA GLU A 683 4.50 -17.28 7.57
C GLU A 683 3.08 -16.77 7.31
N MET A 684 2.94 -15.45 7.11
CA MET A 684 1.70 -14.79 6.74
C MET A 684 2.03 -13.50 6.00
N TYR A 685 1.42 -13.26 4.84
CA TYR A 685 1.79 -12.13 3.97
C TYR A 685 0.87 -10.93 4.11
N MET A 686 -0.35 -11.11 4.61
CA MET A 686 -1.29 -10.02 4.84
C MET A 686 -2.10 -10.27 6.10
N GLY A 687 -2.30 -9.19 6.88
CA GLY A 687 -3.01 -9.19 8.15
C GLY A 687 -2.15 -9.64 9.32
N HIS A 688 -2.59 -9.24 10.51
CA HIS A 688 -1.97 -9.64 11.77
C HIS A 688 -2.81 -10.72 12.41
N PHE A 689 -2.18 -11.83 12.79
CA PHE A 689 -2.88 -12.99 13.34
C PHE A 689 -2.20 -13.47 14.62
N ILE A 690 -3.05 -13.93 15.54
CA ILE A 690 -2.67 -14.70 16.72
C ILE A 690 -3.46 -16.02 16.68
N PHE A 691 -2.76 -17.12 16.83
CA PHE A 691 -3.33 -18.46 16.93
C PHE A 691 -2.98 -19.07 18.27
N MET A 692 -3.98 -19.64 18.95
CA MET A 692 -3.79 -20.32 20.22
C MET A 692 -4.84 -21.42 20.45
N ASN A 693 -4.58 -22.27 21.43
CA ASN A 693 -5.56 -23.23 21.89
C ASN A 693 -6.37 -22.67 23.08
N GLU A 694 -7.45 -23.37 23.43
CA GLU A 694 -8.38 -22.98 24.49
C GLU A 694 -7.69 -22.91 25.86
N THR A 695 -6.74 -23.79 26.14
CA THR A 695 -5.96 -23.79 27.39
C THR A 695 -5.08 -22.55 27.50
N THR A 696 -4.39 -22.16 26.42
CA THR A 696 -3.59 -20.91 26.40
C THR A 696 -4.46 -19.69 26.57
N TYR A 697 -5.64 -19.64 25.91
CA TYR A 697 -6.59 -18.54 26.04
C TYR A 697 -7.07 -18.39 27.48
N ARG A 698 -7.54 -19.48 28.10
CA ARG A 698 -8.01 -19.47 29.50
C ARG A 698 -6.93 -19.00 30.48
N ASN A 699 -5.68 -19.43 30.27
CA ASN A 699 -4.57 -19.00 31.13
C ASN A 699 -4.25 -17.51 30.99
N ALA A 700 -4.37 -16.95 29.80
CA ALA A 700 -4.04 -15.55 29.54
C ALA A 700 -5.19 -14.58 29.88
N PHE A 701 -6.43 -14.97 29.54
CA PHE A 701 -7.61 -14.10 29.66
C PHE A 701 -8.42 -14.35 30.94
N GLY A 702 -8.20 -15.46 31.63
CA GLY A 702 -8.93 -15.84 32.85
C GLY A 702 -10.40 -16.22 32.63
N LYS A 703 -10.81 -16.45 31.37
CA LYS A 703 -12.16 -16.85 30.94
C LYS A 703 -12.10 -17.99 29.93
N GLU A 704 -13.19 -18.75 29.83
CA GLU A 704 -13.32 -19.78 28.80
C GLU A 704 -13.51 -19.13 27.40
N ALA A 705 -12.97 -19.77 26.36
CA ALA A 705 -13.19 -19.34 24.98
C ALA A 705 -14.57 -19.78 24.48
N SER A 706 -15.50 -18.83 24.31
CA SER A 706 -16.82 -19.14 23.72
C SER A 706 -16.65 -19.47 22.23
N GLN A 707 -17.33 -20.52 21.74
CA GLN A 707 -17.31 -20.85 20.30
C GLN A 707 -18.28 -19.91 19.56
N ASN A 708 -17.83 -18.68 19.33
CA ASN A 708 -18.64 -17.60 18.75
C ASN A 708 -18.49 -17.45 17.22
N ALA A 709 -17.69 -18.30 16.57
CA ALA A 709 -17.53 -18.26 15.13
C ALA A 709 -17.29 -19.64 14.52
N THR A 710 -17.48 -19.75 13.21
CA THR A 710 -17.23 -20.97 12.44
C THR A 710 -16.45 -20.65 11.18
N ILE A 711 -15.30 -21.30 10.99
CA ILE A 711 -14.56 -21.31 9.74
C ILE A 711 -15.25 -22.24 8.76
N LEU A 712 -15.45 -21.81 7.52
CA LEU A 712 -16.11 -22.58 6.46
C LEU A 712 -15.22 -22.71 5.23
N THR A 713 -15.20 -23.92 4.67
CA THR A 713 -14.64 -24.21 3.34
C THR A 713 -15.78 -24.70 2.45
N LEU A 714 -15.96 -24.07 1.29
CA LEU A 714 -17.02 -24.43 0.34
C LEU A 714 -16.52 -25.45 -0.68
N LYS A 715 -17.45 -26.19 -1.32
CA LYS A 715 -17.09 -27.08 -2.43
C LYS A 715 -16.72 -26.31 -3.71
N ASN A 716 -17.31 -25.14 -3.91
CA ASN A 716 -17.01 -24.22 -4.99
C ASN A 716 -16.43 -22.92 -4.42
N HIS A 717 -15.14 -22.70 -4.66
CA HIS A 717 -14.37 -21.56 -4.15
C HIS A 717 -14.46 -20.29 -5.03
N SER A 718 -15.42 -20.26 -6.03
CA SER A 718 -15.57 -19.05 -6.85
C SER A 718 -16.10 -17.89 -6.01
N ASP A 719 -15.58 -16.68 -6.25
CA ASP A 719 -15.93 -15.47 -5.51
C ASP A 719 -17.45 -15.27 -5.45
N LYS A 720 -18.16 -15.50 -6.57
CA LYS A 720 -19.62 -15.41 -6.63
C LYS A 720 -20.33 -16.39 -5.69
N ASN A 721 -19.83 -17.63 -5.58
CA ASN A 721 -20.44 -18.64 -4.70
C ASN A 721 -20.16 -18.32 -3.24
N VAL A 722 -18.97 -17.81 -2.92
CA VAL A 722 -18.61 -17.37 -1.58
C VAL A 722 -19.51 -16.20 -1.16
N GLU A 723 -19.69 -15.18 -1.99
CA GLU A 723 -20.56 -14.03 -1.73
C GLU A 723 -22.04 -14.44 -1.54
N GLN A 724 -22.54 -15.35 -2.37
CA GLN A 724 -23.93 -15.85 -2.24
C GLN A 724 -24.11 -16.64 -0.95
N THR A 725 -23.15 -17.46 -0.56
CA THR A 725 -23.23 -18.23 0.68
C THR A 725 -23.12 -17.32 1.90
N ALA A 726 -22.22 -16.32 1.85
CA ALA A 726 -22.09 -15.32 2.88
C ALA A 726 -23.40 -14.54 3.08
N SER A 727 -24.07 -14.14 1.99
CA SER A 727 -25.40 -13.49 2.06
C SER A 727 -26.45 -14.35 2.75
N GLN A 728 -26.49 -15.66 2.48
CA GLN A 728 -27.40 -16.57 3.15
C GLN A 728 -27.18 -16.64 4.67
N PHE A 729 -25.92 -16.57 5.12
CA PHE A 729 -25.61 -16.47 6.55
C PHE A 729 -26.00 -15.10 7.14
N MET A 730 -25.76 -14.02 6.42
CA MET A 730 -26.09 -12.66 6.87
C MET A 730 -27.59 -12.40 6.98
N GLU A 731 -28.43 -13.17 6.29
CA GLU A 731 -29.89 -13.12 6.43
C GLU A 731 -30.39 -13.70 7.76
N LEU A 732 -29.59 -14.52 8.45
CA LEU A 732 -29.93 -15.11 9.73
C LEU A 732 -29.75 -14.10 10.88
N ASP A 733 -30.73 -14.02 11.79
CA ASP A 733 -30.67 -13.08 12.93
C ASP A 733 -29.58 -13.40 13.93
N GLY A 734 -29.24 -14.67 14.09
CA GLY A 734 -28.14 -15.09 14.98
C GLY A 734 -26.72 -14.80 14.45
N VAL A 735 -26.55 -14.35 13.20
CA VAL A 735 -25.24 -14.04 12.63
C VAL A 735 -24.91 -12.56 12.84
N LYS A 736 -23.73 -12.30 13.46
CA LYS A 736 -23.19 -10.98 13.70
C LYS A 736 -22.47 -10.41 12.47
N GLY A 737 -21.78 -11.28 11.73
CA GLY A 737 -21.01 -10.87 10.54
C GLY A 737 -20.35 -12.06 9.85
N VAL A 738 -19.93 -11.84 8.60
CA VAL A 738 -19.18 -12.81 7.79
C VAL A 738 -17.93 -12.16 7.24
N VAL A 739 -16.77 -12.72 7.57
CA VAL A 739 -15.47 -12.28 7.04
C VAL A 739 -15.08 -13.18 5.88
N GLN A 740 -14.97 -12.63 4.68
CA GLN A 740 -14.69 -13.38 3.45
C GLN A 740 -13.25 -13.19 2.99
N ASN A 741 -12.66 -14.22 2.40
CA ASN A 741 -11.35 -14.13 1.77
C ASN A 741 -11.37 -13.39 0.42
N THR A 742 -12.54 -13.22 -0.19
CA THR A 742 -12.72 -12.51 -1.47
C THR A 742 -12.22 -11.06 -1.39
N THR A 743 -12.54 -10.35 -0.31
CA THR A 743 -12.09 -8.97 -0.09
C THR A 743 -10.59 -8.88 0.13
N LEU A 744 -10.02 -9.73 0.98
CA LEU A 744 -8.58 -9.78 1.19
C LEU A 744 -7.82 -10.08 -0.11
N LYS A 745 -8.31 -11.02 -0.93
CA LYS A 745 -7.76 -11.30 -2.26
C LYS A 745 -7.83 -10.07 -3.18
N ALA A 746 -8.94 -9.34 -3.17
CA ALA A 746 -9.13 -8.12 -3.97
C ALA A 746 -8.20 -7.00 -3.50
N GLN A 747 -8.02 -6.79 -2.20
CA GLN A 747 -7.08 -5.84 -1.61
C GLN A 747 -5.64 -6.16 -2.03
N ILE A 748 -5.16 -7.41 -1.85
CA ILE A 748 -3.82 -7.84 -2.28
C ILE A 748 -3.63 -7.57 -3.79
N LYS A 749 -4.59 -8.00 -4.62
CA LYS A 749 -4.54 -7.79 -6.08
C LYS A 749 -4.45 -6.29 -6.43
N THR A 750 -5.12 -5.47 -5.66
CA THR A 750 -5.11 -4.01 -5.79
C THR A 750 -3.71 -3.45 -5.56
N ILE A 751 -3.10 -3.79 -4.43
CA ILE A 751 -1.77 -3.35 -4.03
C ILE A 751 -0.72 -3.86 -5.03
N VAL A 752 -0.78 -5.14 -5.39
CA VAL A 752 0.10 -5.77 -6.38
C VAL A 752 0.09 -5.04 -7.72
N ASN A 753 -1.09 -4.73 -8.25
CA ASN A 753 -1.22 -4.06 -9.54
C ASN A 753 -0.70 -2.61 -9.50
N SER A 754 -1.01 -1.87 -8.42
CA SER A 754 -0.59 -0.48 -8.28
C SER A 754 0.92 -0.36 -8.15
N LEU A 755 1.53 -1.12 -7.24
CA LEU A 755 2.99 -1.15 -7.07
C LEU A 755 3.70 -1.70 -8.32
N SER A 756 3.13 -2.69 -9.01
CA SER A 756 3.71 -3.22 -10.26
C SER A 756 3.80 -2.17 -11.37
N ARG A 757 2.80 -1.28 -11.49
CA ARG A 757 2.84 -0.16 -12.47
C ARG A 757 3.97 0.82 -12.14
N VAL A 758 4.14 1.14 -10.87
CA VAL A 758 5.22 2.02 -10.40
C VAL A 758 6.59 1.38 -10.63
N MET A 759 6.74 0.11 -10.27
CA MET A 759 7.99 -0.62 -10.52
C MET A 759 8.31 -0.68 -12.02
N ALA A 760 7.32 -0.80 -12.89
CA ALA A 760 7.54 -0.77 -14.34
C ALA A 760 8.16 0.56 -14.81
N VAL A 761 7.75 1.70 -14.24
CA VAL A 761 8.36 3.01 -14.53
C VAL A 761 9.81 3.04 -14.07
N LEU A 762 10.11 2.59 -12.85
CA LEU A 762 11.48 2.57 -12.31
C LEU A 762 12.39 1.62 -13.09
N ILE A 763 11.87 0.47 -13.52
CA ILE A 763 12.55 -0.47 -14.43
C ILE A 763 12.86 0.23 -15.76
N GLY A 764 11.89 0.97 -16.33
CA GLY A 764 12.08 1.75 -17.56
C GLY A 764 13.21 2.78 -17.43
N ILE A 765 13.26 3.54 -16.34
CA ILE A 765 14.33 4.49 -16.03
C ILE A 765 15.69 3.76 -15.94
N SER A 766 15.74 2.59 -15.31
CA SER A 766 16.94 1.79 -15.16
C SER A 766 17.45 1.24 -16.50
N VAL A 767 16.55 0.83 -17.39
CA VAL A 767 16.88 0.42 -18.78
C VAL A 767 17.44 1.60 -19.57
N LEU A 768 16.83 2.78 -19.47
CA LEU A 768 17.32 3.99 -20.11
C LEU A 768 18.71 4.39 -19.58
N LEU A 769 18.94 4.27 -18.28
CA LEU A 769 20.26 4.48 -17.69
C LEU A 769 21.30 3.52 -18.29
N ALA A 770 21.00 2.22 -18.35
CA ALA A 770 21.87 1.21 -18.95
C ALA A 770 22.21 1.57 -20.40
N LEU A 771 21.22 1.98 -21.18
CA LEU A 771 21.40 2.39 -22.57
C LEU A 771 22.35 3.60 -22.68
N VAL A 772 22.09 4.66 -21.91
CA VAL A 772 22.91 5.90 -21.95
C VAL A 772 24.33 5.64 -21.49
N VAL A 773 24.51 4.86 -20.42
CA VAL A 773 25.86 4.50 -19.91
C VAL A 773 26.63 3.68 -20.94
N LEU A 774 26.03 2.61 -21.46
CA LEU A 774 26.70 1.73 -22.44
C LEU A 774 26.95 2.46 -23.77
N PHE A 775 26.03 3.33 -24.21
CA PHE A 775 26.25 4.19 -25.38
C PHE A 775 27.44 5.13 -25.19
N ASN A 776 27.53 5.80 -24.02
CA ASN A 776 28.64 6.69 -23.73
C ASN A 776 30.00 5.95 -23.70
N LEU A 777 30.03 4.79 -23.02
CA LEU A 777 31.20 3.90 -22.99
C LEU A 777 31.66 3.47 -24.36
N THR A 778 30.69 3.01 -25.19
CA THR A 778 30.96 2.56 -26.55
C THR A 778 31.51 3.69 -27.40
N ASN A 779 30.94 4.88 -27.29
CA ASN A 779 31.40 6.07 -28.04
C ASN A 779 32.80 6.50 -27.67
N ILE A 780 33.15 6.47 -26.37
CA ILE A 780 34.49 6.73 -25.86
C ILE A 780 35.45 5.67 -26.41
N ASN A 781 35.13 4.38 -26.31
CA ASN A 781 36.02 3.28 -26.75
C ASN A 781 36.34 3.36 -28.25
N VAL A 782 35.35 3.71 -29.09
CA VAL A 782 35.56 3.87 -30.54
C VAL A 782 36.44 5.08 -30.82
N ALA A 783 36.15 6.23 -30.20
CA ALA A 783 36.92 7.46 -30.41
C ALA A 783 38.40 7.32 -30.03
N GLU A 784 38.69 6.63 -28.92
CA GLU A 784 40.07 6.38 -28.46
C GLU A 784 40.89 5.56 -29.42
N ARG A 785 40.27 4.56 -30.04
CA ARG A 785 40.99 3.57 -30.83
C ARG A 785 40.85 3.78 -32.35
N ILE A 786 40.29 4.91 -32.77
CA ILE A 786 40.00 5.13 -34.20
C ILE A 786 41.24 4.94 -35.06
N ARG A 787 42.44 5.32 -34.60
CA ARG A 787 43.71 5.10 -35.31
C ARG A 787 44.13 3.63 -35.34
N GLU A 788 44.11 2.94 -34.21
CA GLU A 788 44.37 1.49 -34.14
C GLU A 788 43.42 0.74 -35.06
N LEU A 789 42.14 1.10 -35.07
CA LEU A 789 41.11 0.48 -35.89
C LEU A 789 41.32 0.77 -37.39
N SER A 790 41.76 2.00 -37.70
CA SER A 790 42.07 2.37 -39.07
C SER A 790 43.28 1.58 -39.55
N THR A 791 44.35 1.41 -38.73
CA THR A 791 45.50 0.57 -39.06
C THR A 791 45.11 -0.89 -39.28
N ILE A 792 44.30 -1.48 -38.39
CA ILE A 792 43.83 -2.87 -38.50
C ILE A 792 42.99 -3.06 -39.80
N LYS A 793 42.16 -2.05 -40.14
CA LYS A 793 41.34 -2.08 -41.33
C LYS A 793 42.17 -1.91 -42.63
N VAL A 794 43.25 -1.08 -42.61
CA VAL A 794 44.20 -0.97 -43.75
C VAL A 794 44.98 -2.30 -43.93
N LEU A 795 45.24 -3.06 -42.86
CA LEU A 795 45.80 -4.40 -42.92
C LEU A 795 44.87 -5.45 -43.44
N GLY A 796 43.64 -5.12 -43.88
CA GLY A 796 42.73 -5.99 -44.59
C GLY A 796 41.65 -6.69 -43.74
N PHE A 797 41.55 -6.34 -42.46
CA PHE A 797 40.48 -6.93 -41.60
C PHE A 797 39.11 -6.38 -41.97
N PHE A 798 38.07 -7.28 -41.90
CA PHE A 798 36.69 -6.89 -42.15
C PHE A 798 36.13 -6.01 -41.02
N ASN A 799 35.19 -5.14 -41.36
CA ASN A 799 34.55 -4.26 -40.35
C ASN A 799 33.97 -5.01 -39.12
N ARG A 800 33.43 -6.22 -39.31
CA ARG A 800 32.90 -7.08 -38.26
C ARG A 800 34.00 -7.56 -37.31
N GLU A 801 35.16 -7.88 -37.82
CA GLU A 801 36.31 -8.32 -37.00
C GLU A 801 36.89 -7.16 -36.17
N VAL A 802 36.95 -6.00 -36.77
CA VAL A 802 37.36 -4.77 -36.11
C VAL A 802 36.38 -4.36 -34.99
N THR A 803 35.10 -4.47 -35.26
CA THR A 803 34.05 -4.22 -34.25
C THR A 803 34.17 -5.23 -33.09
N LEU A 804 34.34 -6.52 -33.39
CA LEU A 804 34.47 -7.56 -32.37
C LEU A 804 35.72 -7.36 -31.50
N TYR A 805 36.81 -6.86 -32.09
CA TYR A 805 38.07 -6.54 -31.34
C TYR A 805 37.82 -5.53 -30.22
N ILE A 806 37.06 -4.44 -30.49
CA ILE A 806 36.71 -3.44 -29.47
C ILE A 806 35.74 -4.03 -28.45
N TYR A 807 34.70 -4.75 -28.95
CA TYR A 807 33.63 -5.25 -28.12
C TYR A 807 34.06 -6.34 -27.14
N ARG A 808 35.08 -7.12 -27.43
CA ARG A 808 35.59 -8.13 -26.48
C ARG A 808 35.87 -7.54 -25.10
N GLU A 809 36.54 -6.39 -25.04
CA GLU A 809 36.85 -5.72 -23.79
C GLU A 809 35.55 -5.30 -23.05
N THR A 810 34.64 -4.67 -23.79
CA THR A 810 33.34 -4.22 -23.23
C THR A 810 32.52 -5.41 -22.74
N ILE A 811 32.50 -6.53 -23.46
CA ILE A 811 31.78 -7.75 -23.06
C ILE A 811 32.35 -8.31 -21.75
N TYR A 812 33.67 -8.48 -21.63
CA TYR A 812 34.28 -8.99 -20.39
C TYR A 812 34.00 -8.08 -19.18
N LEU A 813 34.13 -6.78 -19.37
CA LEU A 813 33.84 -5.80 -18.33
C LEU A 813 32.34 -5.76 -17.97
N SER A 814 31.45 -5.95 -18.94
CA SER A 814 30.01 -6.04 -18.71
C SER A 814 29.64 -7.31 -17.93
N ILE A 815 30.28 -8.44 -18.21
CA ILE A 815 30.06 -9.68 -17.43
C ILE A 815 30.46 -9.47 -15.97
N ILE A 816 31.62 -8.87 -15.71
CA ILE A 816 32.04 -8.53 -14.35
C ILE A 816 31.05 -7.55 -13.71
N GLY A 817 30.62 -6.52 -14.46
CA GLY A 817 29.64 -5.53 -14.01
C GLY A 817 28.29 -6.18 -13.68
N ILE A 818 27.83 -7.16 -14.45
CA ILE A 818 26.60 -7.93 -14.18
C ILE A 818 26.71 -8.71 -12.88
N LEU A 819 27.82 -9.45 -12.67
CA LEU A 819 28.03 -10.25 -11.46
C LEU A 819 28.08 -9.38 -10.19
N VAL A 820 28.84 -8.27 -10.22
CA VAL A 820 28.89 -7.31 -9.12
C VAL A 820 27.53 -6.63 -8.94
N GLY A 821 26.85 -6.33 -10.05
CA GLY A 821 25.52 -5.74 -10.06
C GLY A 821 24.45 -6.62 -9.42
N PHE A 822 24.54 -7.94 -9.58
CA PHE A 822 23.67 -8.87 -8.87
C PHE A 822 23.89 -8.85 -7.36
N GLY A 823 25.13 -8.77 -6.90
CA GLY A 823 25.44 -8.65 -5.47
C GLY A 823 24.88 -7.37 -4.85
N LEU A 824 25.13 -6.22 -5.50
CA LEU A 824 24.58 -4.93 -5.04
C LEU A 824 23.05 -4.88 -5.19
N GLY A 825 22.51 -5.46 -6.27
CA GLY A 825 21.06 -5.54 -6.51
C GLY A 825 20.36 -6.40 -5.48
N TRP A 826 20.96 -7.50 -5.07
CA TRP A 826 20.47 -8.34 -3.99
C TRP A 826 20.41 -7.57 -2.66
N GLY A 827 21.50 -6.88 -2.27
CA GLY A 827 21.51 -6.07 -1.05
C GLY A 827 20.47 -4.94 -1.09
N LEU A 828 20.32 -4.29 -2.24
CA LEU A 828 19.31 -3.25 -2.44
C LEU A 828 17.89 -3.83 -2.36
N HIS A 829 17.64 -5.01 -2.95
CA HIS A 829 16.37 -5.70 -2.89
C HIS A 829 15.98 -6.07 -1.45
N GLN A 830 16.90 -6.65 -0.67
CA GLN A 830 16.63 -6.99 0.73
C GLN A 830 16.25 -5.75 1.55
N TYR A 831 17.00 -4.66 1.41
CA TYR A 831 16.66 -3.41 2.05
C TYR A 831 15.27 -2.87 1.64
N MET A 832 14.94 -2.96 0.35
CA MET A 832 13.65 -2.49 -0.14
C MET A 832 12.47 -3.37 0.31
N VAL A 833 12.67 -4.68 0.41
CA VAL A 833 11.65 -5.63 0.93
C VAL A 833 11.31 -5.35 2.39
N GLU A 834 12.24 -4.80 3.16
CA GLU A 834 12.03 -4.41 4.55
C GLU A 834 11.36 -3.04 4.70
N VAL A 835 11.75 -2.04 3.88
CA VAL A 835 11.37 -0.64 4.07
C VAL A 835 10.12 -0.22 3.29
N ILE A 836 9.80 -0.89 2.17
CA ILE A 836 8.69 -0.49 1.29
C ILE A 836 7.32 -1.03 1.73
N PRO A 837 7.18 -2.27 2.28
CA PRO A 837 5.86 -2.82 2.55
C PRO A 837 5.06 -1.97 3.54
N PRO A 838 3.74 -1.85 3.36
CA PRO A 838 2.83 -1.36 4.40
C PRO A 838 2.94 -2.19 5.69
N GLU A 839 2.49 -1.60 6.79
CA GLU A 839 2.58 -2.27 8.10
C GLU A 839 1.75 -3.56 8.20
N ASN A 840 0.66 -3.66 7.44
CA ASN A 840 -0.21 -4.84 7.38
C ASN A 840 0.21 -5.89 6.33
N ILE A 841 1.31 -5.67 5.58
CA ILE A 841 1.75 -6.54 4.49
C ILE A 841 3.23 -6.89 4.64
N MET A 842 3.56 -8.14 4.33
CA MET A 842 4.93 -8.64 4.20
C MET A 842 5.22 -8.95 2.73
N PHE A 843 6.36 -8.49 2.20
CA PHE A 843 6.80 -8.89 0.87
C PHE A 843 7.62 -10.18 0.94
N ASN A 844 7.47 -11.03 -0.07
CA ASN A 844 8.27 -12.26 -0.14
C ASN A 844 9.72 -11.93 -0.52
N PRO A 845 10.73 -12.22 0.34
CA PRO A 845 12.13 -11.97 0.03
C PRO A 845 12.73 -12.98 -0.98
N GLY A 846 11.98 -14.02 -1.34
CA GLY A 846 12.42 -15.05 -2.29
C GLY A 846 12.61 -14.51 -3.71
N LEU A 847 13.68 -14.92 -4.38
CA LEU A 847 14.06 -14.47 -5.72
C LEU A 847 13.79 -15.54 -6.77
N SER A 848 13.05 -15.18 -7.82
CA SER A 848 12.90 -16.01 -9.01
C SER A 848 14.17 -15.94 -9.90
N TRP A 849 14.50 -17.02 -10.60
CA TRP A 849 15.60 -17.04 -11.59
C TRP A 849 15.44 -15.99 -12.71
N LEU A 850 14.22 -15.58 -13.02
CA LEU A 850 13.91 -14.54 -14.01
C LEU A 850 14.51 -13.17 -13.63
N ILE A 851 14.71 -12.90 -12.33
CA ILE A 851 15.30 -11.65 -11.84
C ILE A 851 16.78 -11.53 -12.21
N TYR A 852 17.45 -12.66 -12.44
CA TYR A 852 18.82 -12.74 -12.97
C TYR A 852 18.85 -12.72 -14.50
N ALA A 853 17.92 -13.43 -15.13
CA ALA A 853 17.89 -13.59 -16.58
C ALA A 853 17.48 -12.31 -17.31
N ILE A 854 16.45 -11.59 -16.85
CA ILE A 854 15.91 -10.40 -17.55
C ILE A 854 16.93 -9.25 -17.61
N PRO A 855 17.60 -8.82 -16.51
CA PRO A 855 18.61 -7.78 -16.58
C PRO A 855 19.80 -8.15 -17.47
N THR A 856 20.22 -9.42 -17.43
CA THR A 856 21.29 -9.92 -18.30
C THR A 856 20.90 -9.80 -19.77
N LEU A 857 19.68 -10.22 -20.10
CA LEU A 857 19.15 -10.16 -21.47
C LEU A 857 19.05 -8.70 -21.96
N VAL A 858 18.60 -7.78 -21.11
CA VAL A 858 18.53 -6.34 -21.43
C VAL A 858 19.92 -5.81 -21.80
N VAL A 859 20.94 -6.10 -20.99
CA VAL A 859 22.33 -5.66 -21.29
C VAL A 859 22.82 -6.31 -22.58
N ILE A 860 22.55 -7.58 -22.84
CA ILE A 860 22.93 -8.26 -24.08
C ILE A 860 22.26 -7.59 -25.30
N ILE A 861 20.97 -7.27 -25.21
CA ILE A 861 20.22 -6.59 -26.28
C ILE A 861 20.85 -5.21 -26.56
N ILE A 862 21.10 -4.42 -25.52
CA ILE A 862 21.72 -3.10 -25.64
C ILE A 862 23.12 -3.20 -26.28
N LEU A 863 23.98 -4.10 -25.79
CA LEU A 863 25.32 -4.32 -26.34
C LEU A 863 25.26 -4.75 -27.81
N THR A 864 24.33 -5.64 -28.17
CA THR A 864 24.17 -6.08 -29.56
C THR A 864 23.71 -4.93 -30.46
N GLY A 865 22.72 -4.14 -30.02
CA GLY A 865 22.26 -2.97 -30.75
C GLY A 865 23.35 -1.92 -30.96
N LEU A 866 24.11 -1.62 -29.89
CA LEU A 866 25.27 -0.72 -29.98
C LEU A 866 26.39 -1.31 -30.88
N GLY A 867 26.61 -2.61 -30.88
CA GLY A 867 27.55 -3.28 -31.77
C GLY A 867 27.21 -3.09 -33.25
N ILE A 868 25.93 -3.21 -33.59
CA ILE A 868 25.42 -2.93 -34.93
C ILE A 868 25.63 -1.46 -35.29
N PHE A 869 25.32 -0.55 -34.38
CA PHE A 869 25.53 0.90 -34.57
C PHE A 869 27.01 1.24 -34.81
N VAL A 870 27.93 0.69 -34.02
CA VAL A 870 29.38 0.89 -34.20
C VAL A 870 29.86 0.32 -35.53
N ASN A 871 29.40 -0.87 -35.91
CA ASN A 871 29.76 -1.49 -37.18
C ASN A 871 29.33 -0.61 -38.38
N GLN A 872 28.15 0.02 -38.30
CA GLN A 872 27.69 0.99 -39.29
C GLN A 872 28.50 2.28 -39.30
N HIS A 873 28.89 2.77 -38.11
CA HIS A 873 29.72 3.99 -37.97
C HIS A 873 31.12 3.77 -38.55
N LEU A 874 31.77 2.64 -38.26
CA LEU A 874 33.09 2.29 -38.79
C LEU A 874 33.12 2.11 -40.33
N LYS A 875 31.99 1.78 -40.96
CA LYS A 875 31.89 1.77 -42.44
C LYS A 875 32.06 3.16 -43.04
N LYS A 876 31.64 4.20 -42.36
CA LYS A 876 31.63 5.60 -42.82
C LYS A 876 32.93 6.36 -42.52
N VAL A 877 33.84 5.82 -41.71
CA VAL A 877 35.10 6.47 -41.32
C VAL A 877 36.07 6.44 -42.50
N ASN A 878 36.61 7.62 -42.92
CA ASN A 878 37.65 7.76 -43.91
C ASN A 878 39.02 7.40 -43.31
N MET A 879 39.58 6.26 -43.70
CA MET A 879 40.79 5.70 -43.15
C MET A 879 42.02 6.56 -43.40
N LEU A 880 42.07 7.21 -44.56
CA LEU A 880 43.19 8.06 -44.93
C LEU A 880 43.28 9.34 -44.08
N GLU A 881 42.12 9.95 -43.78
CA GLU A 881 42.03 11.10 -42.88
C GLU A 881 42.36 10.73 -41.44
N ALA A 882 41.90 9.56 -40.96
CA ALA A 882 42.18 9.11 -39.58
C ALA A 882 43.70 8.81 -39.34
N LEU A 883 44.42 8.42 -40.42
CA LEU A 883 45.87 8.19 -40.36
C LEU A 883 46.72 9.48 -40.59
N LYS A 884 46.21 10.44 -41.39
CA LYS A 884 46.89 11.71 -41.70
C LYS A 884 46.81 12.80 -40.62
N SER A 885 45.99 12.65 -39.59
CA SER A 885 45.77 13.67 -38.57
C SER A 885 46.89 13.82 -37.57
N VAL A 886 48.15 13.51 -37.90
CA VAL A 886 49.36 13.59 -37.05
C VAL A 886 50.47 14.47 -37.63
N GLU A 887 50.27 15.14 -38.75
CA GLU A 887 51.19 16.21 -39.20
C GLU A 887 50.68 17.59 -38.86
#